data_9c7c23bf73b555711cec688f3fe6450b
#
_entry.id   9c7c23bf73b555711cec688f3fe6450b
#
_cell.length_a   1.000
_cell.length_b   1.000
_cell.length_c   1.000
_cell.angle_alpha   90.00
_cell.angle_beta   90.00
_cell.angle_gamma   90.00
#
_symmetry.space_group_name_H-M   'P 1'
#
loop_
_entity.id
_entity.type
_entity.pdbx_description
1 polymer ?
#
loop_
_entity_poly.entity_id
_entity_poly.type
_entity_poly.pdbx_seq_one_letter_code
_entity_poly.pdbx_strand_id
1 'polypeptide(L)'
;MSNNNINKEGEFINVWGARVHTLKDIDVEIPRDSLTVITGLSGSGKSSLAFDTIYAEGQRRYIETFSAYARNFLGGMERPDVDKITGLSPVISIEQKTTNRNPRSTVGTTTEIYDFLRLLFARAGKAYSYATGEEMVKYTEDKVVEMIHRDYSGRKIMVLAPVVRSRKGHYRELFESLRRKGYLYVRVDGMLKEITEGMKLDRYKNHDIEVVVDKMAVKDGQDDHRLKKSVATAMKAGDGLIMILDNDTKNVKFFSKRLMCPTTGIAYSDPAPNNFSFNSPQGACPKCKGLGVVNEIDIDKVIPKREVSIYNGAIAPLGKYKNQMIFWQIDSVLKQYGFDLKTPVEELSEEALNEVMYGSLSSVKISKELVGTSTDFFSTYDGVVKYLHNVMENDDSASAQKWSEQFTAMKVCNECHGNRLNREALSYKIWDKNIAELASMDICELREWIDKAMEHLDTQQKAIATEIIKEIKTRLDFLLEVGLDYLSLNRQSASLSGGESQRIRLATQIGSQLVNVLYILDEPSIGLHQRDNERLIKSLKELRDIGNTVIVVEHDKDMMLAADYIVDIGPKAGRKGGEVVFQGTPKEMLRQHTITSMYLNGEMNIEIPKHRRKGNGKSLWLHGAKGNNLKSIDVEFPLGKLIVVTGVSGSGKSTLINETLQPILSRHFYRSLKEPLEYDSIEGIENIDKIVDVDQSPLGRTPRSNPATYTGVFSDIRSLFVNLPEAKIRGYKPGRFSFNVKGGRCEACNGNGYKTIEMNFLPDVMVPCEVCHGKRYNRETLEVRYKGKSIADVLEMTVNQAVEFFENVPDILRKIKTIQDVGLGYIKLGQPSTTLSGGESQRVKLATELSKKDTGRTLYILDEPTTGLHFEDIRILMDVLQKLVDRGNTVIVIEHNLDVIKMADHIIDIGPEGGRAGGIVCATGTPEQVAKSKTSFTAKFLKEELNR
;
A
#
# COMPACT_ATOMS: atom_id res chain seq x y z
N MET A 1 15.99 -10.93 57.48
CA MET A 1 15.24 -10.71 56.25
C MET A 1 16.16 -10.05 55.22
N SER A 2 16.99 -10.80 54.56
CA SER A 2 17.87 -10.31 53.49
C SER A 2 18.70 -11.47 52.97
N ASN A 3 18.17 -12.27 52.07
CA ASN A 3 18.97 -13.20 51.22
C ASN A 3 18.20 -13.79 50.02
N ASN A 4 17.02 -13.21 49.64
CA ASN A 4 16.29 -13.70 48.48
C ASN A 4 16.29 -12.76 47.23
N ASN A 5 17.05 -11.68 47.24
CA ASN A 5 17.02 -10.70 46.14
C ASN A 5 18.11 -10.87 45.08
N ILE A 6 19.01 -11.85 45.20
CA ILE A 6 20.16 -11.93 44.26
C ILE A 6 19.87 -12.83 43.03
N ASN A 7 18.86 -13.70 43.08
CA ASN A 7 18.52 -14.59 41.94
C ASN A 7 17.38 -14.11 41.04
N LYS A 8 16.77 -12.94 41.27
CA LYS A 8 15.68 -12.41 40.44
C LYS A 8 16.13 -11.49 39.28
N GLU A 9 17.36 -11.03 39.25
CA GLU A 9 17.83 -10.08 38.22
C GLU A 9 17.88 -10.68 36.80
N GLY A 10 17.84 -11.99 36.62
CA GLY A 10 17.83 -12.67 35.33
C GLY A 10 16.46 -13.12 34.82
N GLU A 11 15.43 -13.16 35.67
CA GLU A 11 14.11 -13.70 35.35
C GLU A 11 13.08 -12.64 34.95
N PHE A 12 13.36 -11.34 35.22
CA PHE A 12 12.45 -10.25 35.00
C PHE A 12 13.11 -9.07 34.24
N ILE A 13 12.32 -8.39 33.43
CA ILE A 13 12.60 -7.03 32.99
C ILE A 13 12.06 -6.10 34.05
N ASN A 14 12.92 -5.36 34.73
CA ASN A 14 12.54 -4.43 35.75
C ASN A 14 12.69 -3.00 35.30
N VAL A 15 11.64 -2.23 35.40
CA VAL A 15 11.56 -0.81 35.09
C VAL A 15 11.33 -0.06 36.40
N TRP A 16 12.19 0.88 36.76
CA TRP A 16 12.06 1.70 37.95
C TRP A 16 11.96 3.18 37.60
N GLY A 17 10.98 3.86 38.21
CA GLY A 17 10.81 5.31 38.12
C GLY A 17 10.50 5.80 36.71
N ALA A 18 9.62 5.16 35.96
CA ALA A 18 9.24 5.62 34.63
C ALA A 18 8.29 6.82 34.71
N ARG A 19 8.71 7.95 34.05
CA ARG A 19 8.02 9.25 34.08
C ARG A 19 7.72 9.80 32.69
N VAL A 20 7.85 8.98 31.66
CA VAL A 20 7.62 9.41 30.27
C VAL A 20 6.14 9.78 30.04
N HIS A 21 5.87 10.96 29.50
CA HIS A 21 4.54 11.50 29.16
C HIS A 21 3.55 11.51 30.34
N THR A 22 2.63 10.54 30.38
CA THR A 22 1.56 10.44 31.38
C THR A 22 1.94 9.59 32.59
N LEU A 23 3.06 8.85 32.50
CA LEU A 23 3.49 7.95 33.56
C LEU A 23 3.91 8.72 34.82
N LYS A 24 3.53 8.21 35.99
CA LYS A 24 3.68 8.86 37.29
C LYS A 24 4.69 8.15 38.17
N ASP A 25 5.96 8.10 37.75
CA ASP A 25 7.05 7.50 38.53
C ASP A 25 6.73 6.06 38.90
N ILE A 26 6.45 5.25 37.88
CA ILE A 26 5.96 3.87 38.09
C ILE A 26 7.10 2.85 38.04
N ASP A 27 6.93 1.81 38.88
CA ASP A 27 7.77 0.62 38.88
C ASP A 27 6.99 -0.56 38.29
N VAL A 28 7.62 -1.30 37.35
CA VAL A 28 7.00 -2.44 36.65
C VAL A 28 7.98 -3.61 36.59
N GLU A 29 7.49 -4.81 36.91
CA GLU A 29 8.22 -6.07 36.74
C GLU A 29 7.54 -6.90 35.63
N ILE A 30 8.26 -7.29 34.57
CA ILE A 30 7.76 -8.09 33.46
C ILE A 30 8.58 -9.39 33.41
N PRO A 31 7.95 -10.59 33.54
CA PRO A 31 8.70 -11.83 33.43
C PRO A 31 9.25 -12.04 32.05
N ARG A 32 10.49 -12.53 31.95
CA ARG A 32 11.12 -12.93 30.68
C ARG A 32 10.53 -14.25 30.20
N ASP A 33 10.76 -14.55 28.91
CA ASP A 33 10.29 -15.77 28.24
C ASP A 33 8.78 -16.00 28.45
N SER A 34 8.01 -14.91 28.44
CA SER A 34 6.57 -14.85 28.67
C SER A 34 5.84 -14.00 27.65
N LEU A 35 4.55 -14.26 27.50
CA LEU A 35 3.61 -13.39 26.79
C LEU A 35 2.97 -12.45 27.80
N THR A 36 3.39 -11.18 27.80
CA THR A 36 2.86 -10.14 28.69
C THR A 36 1.97 -9.18 27.93
N VAL A 37 0.75 -8.95 28.43
CA VAL A 37 -0.18 -7.96 27.86
C VAL A 37 -0.18 -6.69 28.73
N ILE A 38 0.10 -5.53 28.11
CA ILE A 38 -0.06 -4.22 28.71
C ILE A 38 -1.42 -3.67 28.29
N THR A 39 -2.32 -3.46 29.23
CA THR A 39 -3.69 -2.99 28.99
C THR A 39 -4.05 -1.76 29.83
N GLY A 40 -5.29 -1.26 29.68
CA GLY A 40 -5.82 -0.08 30.37
C GLY A 40 -6.57 0.86 29.43
N LEU A 41 -7.20 1.90 29.95
CA LEU A 41 -7.98 2.87 29.15
C LEU A 41 -7.14 3.56 28.06
N SER A 42 -7.79 4.00 26.98
CA SER A 42 -7.12 4.84 25.96
C SER A 42 -6.53 6.09 26.59
N GLY A 43 -5.23 6.39 26.31
CA GLY A 43 -4.53 7.52 26.90
C GLY A 43 -4.10 7.32 28.36
N SER A 44 -4.10 6.09 28.89
CA SER A 44 -3.61 5.82 30.27
C SER A 44 -2.09 5.75 30.40
N GLY A 45 -1.34 5.58 29.29
CA GLY A 45 0.13 5.52 29.27
C GLY A 45 0.71 4.18 28.83
N LYS A 46 -0.09 3.27 28.29
CA LYS A 46 0.36 1.95 27.78
C LYS A 46 1.51 2.05 26.79
N SER A 47 1.29 2.80 25.71
CA SER A 47 2.30 3.00 24.66
C SER A 47 3.52 3.75 25.19
N SER A 48 3.33 4.67 26.16
CA SER A 48 4.45 5.35 26.82
C SER A 48 5.34 4.39 27.61
N LEU A 49 4.78 3.37 28.24
CA LEU A 49 5.56 2.33 28.90
C LEU A 49 6.24 1.40 27.87
N ALA A 50 5.46 0.85 26.92
CA ALA A 50 5.95 -0.17 26.01
C ALA A 50 6.96 0.39 24.98
N PHE A 51 6.60 1.49 24.30
CA PHE A 51 7.38 2.03 23.18
C PHE A 51 8.31 3.17 23.61
N ASP A 52 7.78 4.20 24.31
CA ASP A 52 8.58 5.38 24.64
C ASP A 52 9.53 5.15 25.82
N THR A 53 9.37 4.05 26.58
CA THR A 53 10.26 3.70 27.71
C THR A 53 11.06 2.43 27.42
N ILE A 54 10.42 1.25 27.32
CA ILE A 54 11.12 -0.05 27.22
C ILE A 54 11.79 -0.19 25.87
N TYR A 55 11.07 0.02 24.75
CA TYR A 55 11.64 -0.06 23.41
C TYR A 55 12.70 1.00 23.19
N ALA A 56 12.42 2.26 23.53
CA ALA A 56 13.37 3.35 23.37
C ALA A 56 14.70 3.12 24.08
N GLU A 57 14.68 2.64 25.32
CA GLU A 57 15.90 2.30 26.06
C GLU A 57 16.63 1.10 25.46
N GLY A 58 15.90 0.05 25.05
CA GLY A 58 16.50 -1.11 24.39
C GLY A 58 17.18 -0.75 23.06
N GLN A 59 16.54 0.08 22.25
CA GLN A 59 17.09 0.59 20.99
C GLN A 59 18.30 1.49 21.25
N ARG A 60 18.24 2.38 22.25
CA ARG A 60 19.35 3.25 22.65
C ARG A 60 20.58 2.43 23.02
N ARG A 61 20.43 1.40 23.86
CA ARG A 61 21.54 0.48 24.25
C ARG A 61 22.11 -0.25 23.05
N TYR A 62 21.27 -0.68 22.12
CA TYR A 62 21.74 -1.34 20.89
C TYR A 62 22.58 -0.39 20.04
N ILE A 63 22.15 0.85 19.84
CA ILE A 63 22.90 1.87 19.09
C ILE A 63 24.22 2.22 19.79
N GLU A 64 24.29 2.19 21.12
CA GLU A 64 25.51 2.44 21.86
C GLU A 64 26.61 1.38 21.62
N THR A 65 26.24 0.18 21.15
CA THR A 65 27.23 -0.85 20.78
C THR A 65 27.93 -0.55 19.46
N PHE A 66 27.42 0.39 18.65
CA PHE A 66 28.00 0.76 17.36
C PHE A 66 29.27 1.61 17.52
N SER A 67 30.11 1.66 16.46
CA SER A 67 31.26 2.55 16.40
C SER A 67 30.87 4.02 16.55
N ALA A 68 31.77 4.86 17.04
CA ALA A 68 31.54 6.30 17.19
C ALA A 68 31.14 6.97 15.88
N TYR A 69 31.65 6.51 14.74
CA TYR A 69 31.25 6.99 13.42
C TYR A 69 29.79 6.66 13.11
N ALA A 70 29.39 5.41 13.30
CA ALA A 70 28.00 4.99 13.06
C ALA A 70 27.02 5.70 14.00
N ARG A 71 27.37 5.90 15.28
CA ARG A 71 26.56 6.65 16.25
C ARG A 71 26.36 8.11 15.85
N ASN A 72 27.42 8.79 15.38
CA ASN A 72 27.29 10.17 14.89
C ASN A 72 26.44 10.29 13.64
N PHE A 73 26.45 9.26 12.79
CA PHE A 73 25.65 9.19 11.57
C PHE A 73 24.18 8.89 11.85
N LEU A 74 23.89 8.01 12.82
CA LEU A 74 22.52 7.63 13.23
C LEU A 74 21.86 8.66 14.14
N GLY A 75 22.61 9.60 14.70
CA GLY A 75 22.14 10.55 15.70
C GLY A 75 22.10 9.97 17.11
N GLY A 76 22.32 10.79 18.13
CA GLY A 76 22.17 10.39 19.54
C GLY A 76 20.70 10.27 19.91
N MET A 77 20.27 9.10 20.39
CA MET A 77 18.94 8.94 21.00
C MET A 77 18.94 9.51 22.43
N GLU A 78 17.97 10.32 22.77
CA GLU A 78 17.76 10.78 24.13
C GLU A 78 17.37 9.58 25.02
N ARG A 79 17.90 9.56 26.24
CA ARG A 79 17.50 8.56 27.22
C ARG A 79 16.05 8.86 27.67
N PRO A 80 15.16 7.85 27.70
CA PRO A 80 13.82 8.05 28.27
C PRO A 80 13.92 8.46 29.76
N ASP A 81 12.92 9.20 30.22
CA ASP A 81 12.85 9.62 31.63
C ASP A 81 12.46 8.44 32.51
N VAL A 82 13.48 7.71 32.91
CA VAL A 82 13.41 6.49 33.74
C VAL A 82 14.67 6.38 34.61
N ASP A 83 14.51 5.94 35.84
CA ASP A 83 15.66 5.80 36.75
C ASP A 83 16.58 4.66 36.30
N LYS A 84 16.03 3.46 36.13
CA LYS A 84 16.78 2.28 35.72
C LYS A 84 15.91 1.26 35.00
N ILE A 85 16.47 0.59 33.98
CA ILE A 85 15.85 -0.62 33.38
C ILE A 85 16.92 -1.72 33.37
N THR A 86 16.57 -2.94 33.86
CA THR A 86 17.42 -4.14 33.79
C THR A 86 16.71 -5.28 33.10
N GLY A 87 17.45 -6.32 32.70
CA GLY A 87 16.90 -7.53 32.07
C GLY A 87 16.50 -7.40 30.61
N LEU A 88 16.81 -6.27 29.95
CA LEU A 88 16.50 -6.08 28.52
C LEU A 88 17.34 -6.99 27.64
N SER A 89 16.69 -7.76 26.78
CA SER A 89 17.25 -8.40 25.58
C SER A 89 17.25 -7.43 24.38
N PRO A 90 17.90 -7.77 23.26
CA PRO A 90 17.71 -7.02 22.00
C PRO A 90 16.22 -6.87 21.68
N VAL A 91 15.80 -5.66 21.33
CA VAL A 91 14.39 -5.32 21.20
C VAL A 91 13.97 -5.13 19.74
N ILE A 92 12.84 -5.69 19.37
CA ILE A 92 12.19 -5.52 18.05
C ILE A 92 10.77 -5.02 18.26
N SER A 93 10.45 -3.89 17.61
CA SER A 93 9.11 -3.30 17.61
C SER A 93 8.35 -3.65 16.34
N ILE A 94 7.09 -4.04 16.49
CA ILE A 94 6.16 -4.33 15.40
C ILE A 94 4.94 -3.39 15.54
N GLU A 95 5.09 -2.18 14.97
CA GLU A 95 4.06 -1.14 15.00
C GLU A 95 3.12 -1.23 13.78
N GLN A 96 1.93 -0.64 13.90
CA GLN A 96 0.93 -0.57 12.83
C GLN A 96 1.28 0.40 11.70
N LYS A 97 2.13 1.40 11.94
CA LYS A 97 2.41 2.45 10.96
C LYS A 97 3.04 1.86 9.70
N THR A 98 2.30 1.87 8.61
CA THR A 98 2.81 1.57 7.27
C THR A 98 3.67 2.73 6.79
N THR A 99 4.97 2.65 6.99
CA THR A 99 5.91 3.67 6.51
C THR A 99 6.31 3.48 5.05
N ASN A 100 6.07 2.30 4.49
CA ASN A 100 6.54 1.97 3.14
C ASN A 100 5.54 2.37 2.06
N ARG A 101 5.72 3.58 1.50
CA ARG A 101 4.94 4.08 0.35
C ARG A 101 5.59 3.74 -0.99
N ASN A 102 6.63 2.94 -1.01
CA ASN A 102 7.32 2.56 -2.24
C ASN A 102 6.40 1.68 -3.10
N PRO A 103 6.01 2.09 -4.32
CA PRO A 103 5.12 1.32 -5.19
C PRO A 103 5.76 0.01 -5.69
N ARG A 104 7.05 -0.18 -5.47
CA ARG A 104 7.79 -1.39 -5.81
C ARG A 104 7.85 -2.41 -4.67
N SER A 105 7.45 -2.04 -3.46
CA SER A 105 7.36 -2.96 -2.33
C SER A 105 6.09 -3.79 -2.42
N THR A 106 6.24 -5.11 -2.33
CA THR A 106 5.13 -6.07 -2.38
C THR A 106 5.22 -7.04 -1.20
N VAL A 107 4.14 -7.77 -0.94
CA VAL A 107 4.13 -8.85 0.07
C VAL A 107 5.31 -9.79 -0.16
N GLY A 108 5.51 -10.25 -1.41
CA GLY A 108 6.59 -11.18 -1.76
C GLY A 108 8.00 -10.64 -1.50
N THR A 109 8.22 -9.33 -1.71
CA THR A 109 9.54 -8.70 -1.43
C THR A 109 9.74 -8.43 0.05
N THR A 110 8.69 -8.13 0.80
CA THR A 110 8.76 -7.87 2.24
C THR A 110 9.00 -9.17 3.03
N THR A 111 8.45 -10.29 2.55
CA THR A 111 8.60 -11.63 3.14
C THR A 111 9.82 -12.40 2.62
N GLU A 112 10.57 -11.83 1.70
CA GLU A 112 11.70 -12.45 0.99
C GLU A 112 11.30 -13.68 0.11
N ILE A 113 10.04 -14.09 0.10
CA ILE A 113 9.58 -15.24 -0.69
C ILE A 113 9.84 -15.03 -2.18
N TYR A 114 9.68 -13.80 -2.67
CA TYR A 114 9.95 -13.46 -4.06
C TYR A 114 11.44 -13.62 -4.42
N ASP A 115 12.36 -13.40 -3.48
CA ASP A 115 13.79 -13.58 -3.69
C ASP A 115 14.14 -15.07 -3.85
N PHE A 116 13.50 -15.95 -3.07
CA PHE A 116 13.62 -17.39 -3.25
C PHE A 116 12.97 -17.88 -4.55
N LEU A 117 11.82 -17.31 -4.96
CA LEU A 117 11.22 -17.62 -6.25
C LEU A 117 12.13 -17.23 -7.40
N ARG A 118 12.76 -16.05 -7.38
CA ARG A 118 13.73 -15.63 -8.40
C ARG A 118 14.91 -16.62 -8.50
N LEU A 119 15.41 -17.06 -7.37
CA LEU A 119 16.49 -18.05 -7.31
C LEU A 119 16.01 -19.40 -7.89
N LEU A 120 14.83 -19.83 -7.53
CA LEU A 120 14.22 -21.07 -8.01
C LEU A 120 14.06 -21.05 -9.55
N PHE A 121 13.51 -19.96 -10.12
CA PHE A 121 13.37 -19.82 -11.57
C PHE A 121 14.71 -19.74 -12.29
N ALA A 122 15.70 -19.06 -11.73
CA ALA A 122 17.03 -18.96 -12.31
C ALA A 122 17.78 -20.32 -12.34
N ARG A 123 17.48 -21.23 -11.41
CA ARG A 123 18.22 -22.50 -11.26
C ARG A 123 17.46 -23.72 -11.79
N ALA A 124 16.13 -23.74 -11.65
CA ALA A 124 15.28 -24.88 -12.01
C ALA A 124 14.24 -24.57 -13.09
N GLY A 125 14.08 -23.31 -13.49
CA GLY A 125 13.11 -22.89 -14.51
C GLY A 125 13.49 -23.35 -15.91
N LYS A 126 12.52 -23.86 -16.68
CA LYS A 126 12.67 -24.16 -18.11
C LYS A 126 12.27 -22.96 -18.94
N ALA A 127 13.09 -22.59 -19.91
CA ALA A 127 12.85 -21.49 -20.81
C ALA A 127 12.03 -21.90 -22.02
N TYR A 128 11.06 -21.08 -22.39
CA TYR A 128 10.24 -21.24 -23.60
C TYR A 128 10.37 -20.02 -24.50
N SER A 129 10.21 -20.19 -25.79
CA SER A 129 10.23 -19.07 -26.73
C SER A 129 8.94 -18.25 -26.60
N TYR A 130 9.06 -16.93 -26.41
CA TYR A 130 7.89 -16.04 -26.37
C TYR A 130 7.18 -15.93 -27.74
N ALA A 131 7.85 -16.36 -28.83
CA ALA A 131 7.30 -16.27 -30.18
C ALA A 131 6.58 -17.56 -30.60
N THR A 132 7.07 -18.75 -30.20
CA THR A 132 6.57 -20.05 -30.66
C THR A 132 6.03 -20.91 -29.54
N GLY A 133 6.35 -20.60 -28.26
CA GLY A 133 6.01 -21.47 -27.12
C GLY A 133 6.86 -22.75 -27.02
N GLU A 134 7.83 -22.97 -27.92
CA GLU A 134 8.72 -24.14 -27.87
C GLU A 134 9.74 -24.02 -26.73
N GLU A 135 10.12 -25.14 -26.14
CA GLU A 135 11.18 -25.21 -25.13
C GLU A 135 12.53 -24.83 -25.75
N MET A 136 13.26 -23.95 -25.08
CA MET A 136 14.58 -23.48 -25.52
C MET A 136 15.65 -24.46 -25.10
N VAL A 137 16.62 -24.69 -25.97
CA VAL A 137 17.63 -25.72 -25.81
C VAL A 137 19.04 -25.12 -25.84
N LYS A 138 19.91 -25.66 -25.00
CA LYS A 138 21.37 -25.46 -25.07
C LYS A 138 22.00 -26.68 -25.70
N TYR A 139 22.92 -26.46 -26.65
CA TYR A 139 23.64 -27.55 -27.29
C TYR A 139 25.13 -27.47 -26.95
N THR A 140 25.70 -28.57 -26.50
CA THR A 140 27.15 -28.77 -26.48
C THR A 140 27.69 -29.00 -27.89
N GLU A 141 28.97 -28.74 -28.14
CA GLU A 141 29.58 -28.96 -29.46
C GLU A 141 29.39 -30.39 -29.93
N ASP A 142 29.60 -31.36 -29.03
CA ASP A 142 29.42 -32.81 -29.38
C ASP A 142 27.98 -33.13 -29.72
N LYS A 143 26.99 -32.55 -29.02
CA LYS A 143 25.58 -32.76 -29.29
C LYS A 143 25.16 -32.11 -30.63
N VAL A 144 25.73 -30.97 -30.99
CA VAL A 144 25.52 -30.33 -32.29
C VAL A 144 26.04 -31.27 -33.41
N VAL A 145 27.23 -31.82 -33.23
CA VAL A 145 27.82 -32.78 -34.19
C VAL A 145 26.93 -34.02 -34.33
N GLU A 146 26.47 -34.60 -33.22
CA GLU A 146 25.55 -35.76 -33.23
C GLU A 146 24.26 -35.44 -34.00
N MET A 147 23.67 -34.29 -33.75
CA MET A 147 22.43 -33.87 -34.42
C MET A 147 22.64 -33.59 -35.90
N ILE A 148 23.80 -32.98 -36.29
CA ILE A 148 24.13 -32.80 -37.70
C ILE A 148 24.25 -34.14 -38.40
N HIS A 149 24.87 -35.16 -37.80
CA HIS A 149 24.91 -36.50 -38.35
C HIS A 149 23.52 -37.12 -38.51
N ARG A 150 22.70 -37.03 -37.48
CA ARG A 150 21.35 -37.57 -37.49
C ARG A 150 20.47 -36.93 -38.57
N ASP A 151 20.49 -35.58 -38.66
CA ASP A 151 19.53 -34.83 -39.44
C ASP A 151 20.00 -34.58 -40.92
N TYR A 152 21.32 -34.63 -41.18
CA TYR A 152 21.91 -34.27 -42.47
C TYR A 152 22.80 -35.35 -43.08
N SER A 153 22.72 -36.58 -42.63
CA SER A 153 23.48 -37.68 -43.25
C SER A 153 23.23 -37.77 -44.75
N GLY A 154 24.30 -37.87 -45.54
CA GLY A 154 24.25 -37.92 -47.00
C GLY A 154 24.01 -36.55 -47.69
N ARG A 155 23.79 -35.46 -46.97
CA ARG A 155 23.49 -34.14 -47.55
C ARG A 155 24.69 -33.23 -47.57
N LYS A 156 24.63 -32.23 -48.45
CA LYS A 156 25.61 -31.12 -48.51
C LYS A 156 25.13 -29.98 -47.65
N ILE A 157 25.94 -29.59 -46.66
CA ILE A 157 25.63 -28.52 -45.71
C ILE A 157 26.64 -27.37 -45.78
N MET A 158 26.20 -26.17 -45.42
CA MET A 158 27.08 -25.07 -45.05
C MET A 158 27.02 -24.84 -43.55
N VAL A 159 28.19 -24.73 -42.94
CA VAL A 159 28.36 -24.35 -41.55
C VAL A 159 28.58 -22.84 -41.48
N LEU A 160 27.67 -22.13 -40.91
CA LEU A 160 27.61 -20.66 -40.87
C LEU A 160 27.71 -20.12 -39.44
N ALA A 161 28.36 -18.99 -39.26
CA ALA A 161 28.44 -18.29 -38.00
C ALA A 161 27.71 -16.92 -38.13
N PRO A 162 26.52 -16.72 -37.50
CA PRO A 162 25.83 -15.42 -37.49
C PRO A 162 26.63 -14.39 -36.68
N VAL A 163 27.06 -13.31 -37.33
CA VAL A 163 27.84 -12.21 -36.69
C VAL A 163 27.06 -10.91 -36.58
N VAL A 164 26.05 -10.70 -37.43
CA VAL A 164 25.11 -9.58 -37.35
C VAL A 164 23.70 -10.09 -37.58
N ARG A 165 22.75 -9.66 -36.74
CA ARG A 165 21.34 -10.00 -36.88
C ARG A 165 20.46 -8.76 -36.77
N SER A 166 19.73 -8.46 -37.86
CA SER A 166 18.74 -7.38 -37.96
C SER A 166 19.22 -6.00 -37.45
N ARG A 167 20.46 -5.62 -37.83
CA ARG A 167 21.04 -4.35 -37.41
C ARG A 167 21.41 -3.48 -38.61
N LYS A 168 21.19 -2.15 -38.48
CA LYS A 168 21.63 -1.15 -39.46
C LYS A 168 23.14 -0.96 -39.38
N GLY A 169 23.78 -0.76 -40.56
CA GLY A 169 25.20 -0.44 -40.62
C GLY A 169 25.80 -0.73 -41.96
N HIS A 170 26.92 -0.09 -42.34
CA HIS A 170 27.64 -0.35 -43.58
C HIS A 170 28.63 -1.52 -43.49
N TYR A 171 29.03 -1.95 -42.32
CA TYR A 171 29.82 -3.13 -41.93
C TYR A 171 31.19 -3.27 -42.65
N ARG A 172 31.77 -2.19 -43.20
CA ARG A 172 33.05 -2.23 -43.90
C ARG A 172 34.18 -2.79 -43.03
N GLU A 173 34.34 -2.31 -41.81
CA GLU A 173 35.38 -2.76 -40.88
C GLU A 173 35.21 -4.25 -40.50
N LEU A 174 33.97 -4.70 -40.36
CA LEU A 174 33.65 -6.10 -40.09
C LEU A 174 34.15 -7.00 -41.26
N PHE A 175 33.81 -6.66 -42.49
CA PHE A 175 34.25 -7.43 -43.65
C PHE A 175 35.78 -7.44 -43.80
N GLU A 176 36.47 -6.33 -43.57
CA GLU A 176 37.95 -6.28 -43.57
C GLU A 176 38.53 -7.14 -42.42
N SER A 177 37.92 -7.15 -41.23
CA SER A 177 38.34 -8.03 -40.14
C SER A 177 38.15 -9.49 -40.47
N LEU A 178 37.01 -9.88 -41.05
CA LEU A 178 36.72 -11.26 -41.47
C LEU A 178 37.70 -11.73 -42.55
N ARG A 179 38.02 -10.89 -43.54
CA ARG A 179 39.02 -11.18 -44.58
C ARG A 179 40.42 -11.42 -43.99
N ARG A 180 40.85 -10.60 -43.03
CA ARG A 180 42.16 -10.80 -42.30
C ARG A 180 42.20 -12.10 -41.52
N LYS A 181 41.04 -12.59 -41.02
CA LYS A 181 40.90 -13.88 -40.36
C LYS A 181 40.84 -15.08 -41.30
N GLY A 182 40.89 -14.85 -42.64
CA GLY A 182 40.93 -15.88 -43.65
C GLY A 182 39.54 -16.38 -44.12
N TYR A 183 38.43 -15.70 -43.79
CA TYR A 183 37.13 -16.06 -44.34
C TYR A 183 36.94 -15.49 -45.74
N LEU A 184 36.45 -16.35 -46.66
CA LEU A 184 36.30 -15.99 -48.08
C LEU A 184 34.84 -15.58 -48.43
N TYR A 185 33.88 -16.14 -47.77
CA TYR A 185 32.47 -15.96 -48.07
C TYR A 185 31.63 -15.55 -46.86
N VAL A 186 30.66 -14.74 -47.11
CA VAL A 186 29.58 -14.37 -46.16
C VAL A 186 28.23 -14.59 -46.85
N ARG A 187 27.22 -14.88 -46.04
CA ARG A 187 25.83 -14.81 -46.49
C ARG A 187 25.25 -13.52 -45.91
N VAL A 188 24.76 -12.66 -46.77
CA VAL A 188 24.20 -11.34 -46.42
C VAL A 188 22.75 -11.32 -46.89
N ASP A 189 21.82 -11.13 -45.98
CA ASP A 189 20.39 -11.06 -46.27
C ASP A 189 19.90 -12.28 -47.07
N GLY A 190 20.40 -13.45 -46.73
CA GLY A 190 20.09 -14.70 -47.41
C GLY A 190 20.91 -15.00 -48.65
N MET A 191 21.75 -14.08 -49.16
CA MET A 191 22.53 -14.25 -50.39
C MET A 191 24.00 -14.51 -50.06
N LEU A 192 24.58 -15.54 -50.67
CA LEU A 192 26.01 -15.82 -50.58
C LEU A 192 26.81 -14.81 -51.38
N LYS A 193 27.81 -14.15 -50.75
CA LYS A 193 28.70 -13.15 -51.35
C LYS A 193 30.14 -13.47 -50.99
N GLU A 194 31.06 -13.20 -51.91
CA GLU A 194 32.49 -13.21 -51.66
C GLU A 194 32.91 -11.90 -50.95
N ILE A 195 33.79 -12.01 -49.96
CA ILE A 195 34.30 -10.85 -49.25
C ILE A 195 35.36 -10.16 -50.12
N THR A 196 35.00 -9.05 -50.73
CA THR A 196 35.91 -8.23 -51.54
C THR A 196 36.46 -7.06 -50.74
N GLU A 197 37.60 -6.51 -51.26
CA GLU A 197 38.20 -5.34 -50.62
C GLU A 197 37.26 -4.12 -50.72
N GLY A 198 37.07 -3.43 -49.58
CA GLY A 198 36.18 -2.29 -49.55
C GLY A 198 34.68 -2.60 -49.53
N MET A 199 34.28 -3.88 -49.37
CA MET A 199 32.90 -4.30 -49.34
C MET A 199 32.11 -3.54 -48.24
N LYS A 200 30.94 -3.02 -48.60
CA LYS A 200 30.03 -2.26 -47.72
C LYS A 200 28.58 -2.54 -48.04
N LEU A 201 27.71 -2.40 -47.06
CA LEU A 201 26.26 -2.57 -47.18
C LEU A 201 25.54 -1.21 -47.01
N ASP A 202 24.24 -1.20 -47.28
CA ASP A 202 23.39 0.00 -47.11
C ASP A 202 23.26 0.35 -45.61
N ARG A 203 23.72 1.53 -45.23
CA ARG A 203 23.75 1.99 -43.85
C ARG A 203 22.37 2.05 -43.16
N TYR A 204 21.33 2.26 -43.95
CA TYR A 204 19.98 2.56 -43.44
C TYR A 204 19.07 1.34 -43.37
N LYS A 205 19.48 0.21 -43.97
CA LYS A 205 18.76 -1.06 -43.93
C LYS A 205 19.25 -1.97 -42.80
N ASN A 206 18.35 -2.78 -42.26
CA ASN A 206 18.73 -3.86 -41.36
C ASN A 206 19.36 -5.00 -42.20
N HIS A 207 20.45 -5.56 -41.71
CA HIS A 207 21.16 -6.63 -42.39
C HIS A 207 21.35 -7.82 -41.45
N ASP A 208 21.27 -9.04 -42.02
CA ASP A 208 21.72 -10.27 -41.45
C ASP A 208 23.00 -10.72 -42.15
N ILE A 209 24.07 -10.95 -41.36
CA ILE A 209 25.39 -11.34 -41.93
C ILE A 209 25.84 -12.60 -41.18
N GLU A 210 26.03 -13.69 -41.96
CA GLU A 210 26.57 -14.94 -41.47
C GLU A 210 27.90 -15.24 -42.20
N VAL A 211 28.91 -15.60 -41.45
CA VAL A 211 30.23 -16.02 -41.99
C VAL A 211 30.14 -17.49 -42.43
N VAL A 212 30.54 -17.79 -43.61
CA VAL A 212 30.68 -19.21 -44.06
C VAL A 212 31.98 -19.80 -43.54
N VAL A 213 31.85 -20.68 -42.55
CA VAL A 213 33.01 -21.31 -41.92
C VAL A 213 33.45 -22.55 -42.73
N ASP A 214 32.52 -23.37 -43.17
CA ASP A 214 32.84 -24.56 -43.99
C ASP A 214 31.66 -24.94 -44.90
N LYS A 215 31.97 -25.64 -46.01
CA LYS A 215 31.02 -26.27 -46.93
C LYS A 215 31.43 -27.75 -47.08
N MET A 216 30.56 -28.65 -46.64
CA MET A 216 30.90 -30.07 -46.61
C MET A 216 29.71 -30.99 -46.87
N ALA A 217 29.99 -32.20 -47.26
CA ALA A 217 29.02 -33.27 -47.31
C ALA A 217 29.14 -34.11 -46.02
N VAL A 218 28.05 -34.36 -45.34
CA VAL A 218 28.02 -35.19 -44.14
C VAL A 218 27.98 -36.68 -44.59
N LYS A 219 29.01 -37.45 -44.22
CA LYS A 219 29.14 -38.88 -44.57
C LYS A 219 28.88 -39.74 -43.33
N ASP A 220 28.20 -40.86 -43.53
CA ASP A 220 28.01 -41.84 -42.45
C ASP A 220 29.34 -42.52 -42.08
N GLY A 221 29.67 -42.60 -40.81
CA GLY A 221 30.70 -43.50 -40.25
C GLY A 221 32.14 -43.05 -40.43
N GLN A 222 32.46 -41.84 -40.90
CA GLN A 222 33.83 -41.32 -41.00
C GLN A 222 34.18 -40.36 -39.91
N ASP A 223 35.51 -40.35 -39.56
CA ASP A 223 36.12 -39.52 -38.51
C ASP A 223 35.67 -38.06 -38.57
N ASP A 224 34.92 -37.66 -37.56
CA ASP A 224 34.22 -36.37 -37.49
C ASP A 224 35.12 -35.18 -37.20
N HIS A 225 36.46 -35.38 -37.29
CA HIS A 225 37.40 -34.34 -36.88
C HIS A 225 37.23 -33.02 -37.64
N ARG A 226 36.89 -33.06 -38.94
CA ARG A 226 36.63 -31.85 -39.73
C ARG A 226 35.33 -31.18 -39.32
N LEU A 227 34.26 -31.91 -39.11
CA LEU A 227 32.97 -31.40 -38.68
C LEU A 227 33.09 -30.80 -37.28
N LYS A 228 33.71 -31.52 -36.33
CA LYS A 228 33.97 -31.01 -34.98
C LYS A 228 34.77 -29.71 -34.99
N LYS A 229 35.84 -29.63 -35.81
CA LYS A 229 36.65 -28.39 -35.95
C LYS A 229 35.87 -27.26 -36.59
N SER A 230 35.02 -27.53 -37.56
CA SER A 230 34.18 -26.52 -38.24
C SER A 230 33.10 -26.01 -37.29
N VAL A 231 32.45 -26.91 -36.54
CA VAL A 231 31.45 -26.52 -35.49
C VAL A 231 32.11 -25.68 -34.40
N ALA A 232 33.28 -26.08 -33.87
CA ALA A 232 34.00 -25.32 -32.85
C ALA A 232 34.43 -23.92 -33.38
N THR A 233 34.90 -23.85 -34.63
CA THR A 233 35.28 -22.57 -35.27
C THR A 233 34.07 -21.69 -35.49
N ALA A 234 32.97 -22.25 -35.95
CA ALA A 234 31.72 -21.51 -36.14
C ALA A 234 31.12 -21.01 -34.84
N MET A 235 31.13 -21.81 -33.77
CA MET A 235 30.70 -21.44 -32.44
C MET A 235 31.56 -20.29 -31.87
N LYS A 236 32.88 -20.32 -32.09
CA LYS A 236 33.78 -19.23 -31.70
C LYS A 236 33.55 -17.94 -32.49
N ALA A 237 33.32 -18.05 -33.81
CA ALA A 237 33.08 -16.90 -34.69
C ALA A 237 31.70 -16.25 -34.47
N GLY A 238 30.68 -17.05 -34.15
CA GLY A 238 29.30 -16.62 -33.91
C GLY A 238 28.94 -16.41 -32.44
N ASP A 239 29.94 -16.26 -31.54
CA ASP A 239 29.74 -16.06 -30.09
C ASP A 239 28.79 -17.09 -29.47
N GLY A 240 29.03 -18.39 -29.80
CA GLY A 240 28.25 -19.53 -29.30
C GLY A 240 27.03 -19.88 -30.14
N LEU A 241 26.76 -19.16 -31.22
CA LEU A 241 25.66 -19.41 -32.15
C LEU A 241 26.22 -19.97 -33.48
N ILE A 242 25.60 -21.01 -33.97
CA ILE A 242 25.90 -21.66 -35.25
C ILE A 242 24.63 -21.87 -36.04
N MET A 243 24.72 -21.76 -37.35
CA MET A 243 23.61 -21.99 -38.28
C MET A 243 24.05 -23.03 -39.31
N ILE A 244 23.24 -24.04 -39.48
CA ILE A 244 23.45 -25.05 -40.51
C ILE A 244 22.45 -24.83 -41.64
N LEU A 245 22.93 -24.64 -42.84
CA LEU A 245 22.14 -24.50 -44.04
C LEU A 245 22.26 -25.77 -44.89
N ASP A 246 21.15 -26.41 -45.16
CA ASP A 246 21.05 -27.47 -46.13
C ASP A 246 21.11 -26.89 -47.55
N ASN A 247 22.09 -27.29 -48.36
CA ASN A 247 22.25 -26.75 -49.70
C ASN A 247 21.14 -27.17 -50.67
N ASP A 248 20.51 -28.32 -50.42
CA ASP A 248 19.51 -28.91 -51.34
C ASP A 248 18.12 -28.33 -51.03
N THR A 249 17.71 -28.31 -49.77
CA THR A 249 16.38 -27.85 -49.36
C THR A 249 16.34 -26.35 -49.02
N LYS A 250 17.49 -25.69 -48.84
CA LYS A 250 17.64 -24.30 -48.36
C LYS A 250 17.11 -24.11 -46.94
N ASN A 251 16.78 -25.14 -46.22
CA ASN A 251 16.34 -25.04 -44.82
C ASN A 251 17.51 -24.70 -43.91
N VAL A 252 17.19 -23.87 -42.89
CA VAL A 252 18.14 -23.38 -41.91
C VAL A 252 17.78 -23.95 -40.53
N LYS A 253 18.80 -24.47 -39.83
CA LYS A 253 18.67 -24.85 -38.42
C LYS A 253 19.73 -24.18 -37.58
N PHE A 254 19.30 -23.65 -36.44
CA PHE A 254 20.18 -22.96 -35.50
C PHE A 254 20.55 -23.89 -34.34
N PHE A 255 21.79 -23.74 -33.84
CA PHE A 255 22.27 -24.37 -32.62
C PHE A 255 23.04 -23.33 -31.81
N SER A 256 22.92 -23.35 -30.47
CA SER A 256 23.59 -22.39 -29.61
C SER A 256 24.07 -23.03 -28.33
N LYS A 257 25.18 -22.54 -27.81
CA LYS A 257 25.63 -22.78 -26.43
C LYS A 257 24.76 -22.05 -25.41
N ARG A 258 24.03 -21.02 -25.87
CA ARG A 258 23.06 -20.30 -25.06
C ARG A 258 21.66 -20.89 -25.27
N LEU A 259 20.74 -20.60 -24.34
CA LEU A 259 19.33 -20.97 -24.49
C LEU A 259 18.76 -20.34 -25.75
N MET A 260 18.27 -21.15 -26.68
CA MET A 260 17.79 -20.67 -27.96
C MET A 260 16.60 -21.51 -28.47
N CYS A 261 15.66 -20.83 -29.12
CA CYS A 261 14.58 -21.48 -29.85
C CYS A 261 15.13 -22.13 -31.15
N PRO A 262 14.97 -23.44 -31.36
CA PRO A 262 15.51 -24.13 -32.52
C PRO A 262 14.93 -23.59 -33.84
N THR A 263 13.67 -23.15 -33.83
CA THR A 263 12.93 -22.73 -35.04
C THR A 263 13.21 -21.29 -35.42
N THR A 264 13.18 -20.34 -34.43
CA THR A 264 13.32 -18.92 -34.73
C THR A 264 14.72 -18.36 -34.50
N GLY A 265 15.58 -19.13 -33.80
CA GLY A 265 16.91 -18.69 -33.42
C GLY A 265 16.91 -17.52 -32.38
N ILE A 266 15.77 -17.22 -31.73
CA ILE A 266 15.71 -16.27 -30.60
C ILE A 266 16.51 -16.89 -29.46
N ALA A 267 17.46 -16.13 -28.91
CA ALA A 267 18.33 -16.60 -27.84
C ALA A 267 18.14 -15.75 -26.60
N TYR A 268 18.10 -16.38 -25.42
CA TYR A 268 18.06 -15.74 -24.11
C TYR A 268 19.44 -15.73 -23.49
N SER A 269 19.68 -14.74 -22.61
CA SER A 269 20.84 -14.74 -21.74
C SER A 269 20.74 -15.89 -20.73
N ASP A 270 21.90 -16.28 -20.16
CA ASP A 270 21.88 -17.26 -19.08
C ASP A 270 21.07 -16.74 -17.90
N PRO A 271 20.14 -17.57 -17.37
CA PRO A 271 19.21 -17.11 -16.35
C PRO A 271 19.93 -16.78 -15.04
N ALA A 272 19.82 -15.56 -14.60
CA ALA A 272 20.28 -15.08 -13.30
C ALA A 272 19.09 -14.57 -12.48
N PRO A 273 19.15 -14.56 -11.13
CA PRO A 273 18.04 -14.06 -10.30
C PRO A 273 17.58 -12.65 -10.64
N ASN A 274 18.48 -11.80 -11.16
CA ASN A 274 18.18 -10.44 -11.58
C ASN A 274 17.28 -10.36 -12.82
N ASN A 275 17.30 -11.39 -13.69
CA ASN A 275 16.41 -11.47 -14.84
C ASN A 275 14.93 -11.66 -14.46
N PHE A 276 14.67 -12.15 -13.25
CA PHE A 276 13.32 -12.36 -12.70
C PHE A 276 12.90 -11.28 -11.69
N SER A 277 13.67 -10.19 -11.58
CA SER A 277 13.37 -9.09 -10.68
C SER A 277 12.75 -7.91 -11.43
N PHE A 278 11.56 -7.52 -11.02
CA PHE A 278 10.93 -6.28 -11.52
C PHE A 278 11.60 -5.00 -10.99
N ASN A 279 12.52 -5.11 -10.02
CA ASN A 279 13.34 -4.01 -9.52
C ASN A 279 14.70 -3.90 -10.25
N SER A 280 15.04 -4.88 -11.09
CA SER A 280 16.25 -4.88 -11.90
C SER A 280 15.95 -4.46 -13.34
N PRO A 281 16.77 -3.62 -13.98
CA PRO A 281 16.61 -3.28 -15.40
C PRO A 281 16.62 -4.48 -16.35
N GLN A 282 17.25 -5.60 -15.93
CA GLN A 282 17.34 -6.84 -16.70
C GLN A 282 16.02 -7.61 -16.76
N GLY A 283 15.24 -7.58 -15.68
CA GLY A 283 13.98 -8.32 -15.55
C GLY A 283 12.73 -7.45 -15.70
N ALA A 284 12.84 -6.14 -15.47
CA ALA A 284 11.71 -5.24 -15.50
C ALA A 284 11.11 -5.07 -16.90
N CYS A 285 9.80 -4.93 -16.99
CA CYS A 285 9.12 -4.51 -18.21
C CYS A 285 9.67 -3.16 -18.68
N PRO A 286 10.09 -3.02 -19.94
CA PRO A 286 10.71 -1.79 -20.43
C PRO A 286 9.76 -0.59 -20.43
N LYS A 287 8.44 -0.80 -20.64
CA LYS A 287 7.44 0.25 -20.68
C LYS A 287 7.12 0.80 -19.28
N CYS A 288 6.74 -0.05 -18.33
CA CYS A 288 6.35 0.39 -16.98
C CYS A 288 7.51 0.38 -15.96
N LYS A 289 8.72 0.02 -16.40
CA LYS A 289 9.93 -0.06 -15.53
C LYS A 289 9.70 -0.83 -14.24
N GLY A 290 8.91 -1.92 -14.30
CA GLY A 290 8.63 -2.79 -13.17
C GLY A 290 7.47 -2.35 -12.25
N LEU A 291 6.73 -1.31 -12.60
CA LEU A 291 5.59 -0.85 -11.80
C LEU A 291 4.30 -1.66 -12.06
N GLY A 292 4.16 -2.28 -13.23
CA GLY A 292 2.95 -2.99 -13.65
C GLY A 292 1.84 -2.08 -14.16
N VAL A 293 1.93 -0.79 -13.86
CA VAL A 293 1.00 0.25 -14.27
C VAL A 293 1.74 1.39 -14.94
N VAL A 294 1.06 2.12 -15.79
CA VAL A 294 1.57 3.31 -16.47
C VAL A 294 0.62 4.47 -16.20
N ASN A 295 1.17 5.65 -16.08
CA ASN A 295 0.38 6.86 -15.96
C ASN A 295 0.05 7.34 -17.37
N GLU A 296 -1.16 7.12 -17.83
CA GLU A 296 -1.64 7.53 -19.16
C GLU A 296 -2.66 8.66 -19.05
N ILE A 297 -2.70 9.50 -20.08
CA ILE A 297 -3.69 10.56 -20.16
C ILE A 297 -5.08 9.94 -20.27
N ASP A 298 -5.99 10.42 -19.44
CA ASP A 298 -7.37 9.97 -19.40
C ASP A 298 -8.26 10.94 -20.19
N ILE A 299 -8.80 10.47 -21.29
CA ILE A 299 -9.61 11.29 -22.21
C ILE A 299 -10.87 11.82 -21.52
N ASP A 300 -11.48 11.07 -20.64
CA ASP A 300 -12.70 11.52 -19.93
C ASP A 300 -12.38 12.60 -18.89
N LYS A 301 -11.17 12.60 -18.33
CA LYS A 301 -10.69 13.71 -17.50
C LYS A 301 -10.25 14.93 -18.31
N VAL A 302 -9.75 14.71 -19.52
CA VAL A 302 -9.40 15.79 -20.47
C VAL A 302 -10.65 16.45 -21.02
N ILE A 303 -11.72 15.67 -21.29
CA ILE A 303 -13.00 16.16 -21.80
C ILE A 303 -14.11 15.72 -20.82
N PRO A 304 -14.24 16.38 -19.67
CA PRO A 304 -15.20 15.95 -18.63
C PRO A 304 -16.66 16.25 -18.98
N LYS A 305 -16.90 17.11 -19.98
CA LYS A 305 -18.24 17.53 -20.40
C LYS A 305 -18.31 17.60 -21.93
N ARG A 306 -18.87 16.60 -22.54
CA ARG A 306 -18.99 16.52 -24.02
C ARG A 306 -20.07 17.45 -24.58
N GLU A 307 -21.02 17.90 -23.77
CA GLU A 307 -22.08 18.87 -24.10
C GLU A 307 -21.52 20.29 -24.31
N VAL A 308 -20.28 20.56 -23.90
CA VAL A 308 -19.63 21.86 -23.97
C VAL A 308 -18.73 21.90 -25.21
N SER A 309 -18.66 23.06 -25.87
CA SER A 309 -17.76 23.27 -27.01
C SER A 309 -16.31 23.53 -26.58
N ILE A 310 -15.37 23.30 -27.49
CA ILE A 310 -13.93 23.55 -27.23
C ILE A 310 -13.71 25.04 -26.95
N TYR A 311 -14.46 25.93 -27.61
CA TYR A 311 -14.42 27.37 -27.34
C TYR A 311 -14.78 27.71 -25.89
N ASN A 312 -15.76 27.02 -25.32
CA ASN A 312 -16.21 27.22 -23.95
C ASN A 312 -15.43 26.41 -22.90
N GLY A 313 -14.41 25.67 -23.32
CA GLY A 313 -13.49 24.96 -22.44
C GLY A 313 -13.80 23.48 -22.23
N ALA A 314 -14.35 22.79 -23.22
CA ALA A 314 -14.56 21.33 -23.18
C ALA A 314 -13.27 20.57 -22.91
N ILE A 315 -12.14 21.03 -23.49
CA ILE A 315 -10.81 20.47 -23.22
C ILE A 315 -10.25 21.13 -21.95
N ALA A 316 -10.47 20.49 -20.81
CA ALA A 316 -10.14 21.04 -19.49
C ALA A 316 -8.69 21.54 -19.33
N PRO A 317 -7.65 20.84 -19.83
CA PRO A 317 -6.26 21.31 -19.75
C PRO A 317 -6.02 22.64 -20.50
N LEU A 318 -6.73 22.89 -21.58
CA LEU A 318 -6.58 24.12 -22.35
C LEU A 318 -7.46 25.25 -21.79
N GLY A 319 -8.56 24.90 -21.13
CA GLY A 319 -9.55 25.86 -20.64
C GLY A 319 -10.35 26.52 -21.74
N LYS A 320 -10.97 27.71 -21.43
CA LYS A 320 -11.70 28.49 -22.43
C LYS A 320 -10.77 29.03 -23.49
N TYR A 321 -11.33 29.27 -24.66
CA TYR A 321 -10.60 29.82 -25.81
C TYR A 321 -9.69 30.97 -25.43
N LYS A 322 -8.46 30.89 -25.88
CA LYS A 322 -7.44 31.92 -25.82
C LYS A 322 -6.84 32.10 -27.22
N ASN A 323 -6.39 33.31 -27.55
CA ASN A 323 -5.76 33.60 -28.82
C ASN A 323 -4.33 33.00 -28.84
N GLN A 324 -4.23 31.67 -28.91
CA GLN A 324 -3.00 30.87 -28.90
C GLN A 324 -2.96 29.89 -30.07
N MET A 325 -1.76 29.56 -30.52
CA MET A 325 -1.51 28.72 -31.68
C MET A 325 -2.23 27.37 -31.64
N ILE A 326 -2.31 26.73 -30.47
CA ILE A 326 -2.98 25.43 -30.29
C ILE A 326 -4.47 25.49 -30.68
N PHE A 327 -5.17 26.58 -30.29
CA PHE A 327 -6.58 26.75 -30.63
C PHE A 327 -6.77 27.02 -32.14
N TRP A 328 -5.83 27.73 -32.81
CA TRP A 328 -5.87 27.93 -34.25
C TRP A 328 -5.65 26.61 -34.99
N GLN A 329 -4.73 25.80 -34.55
CA GLN A 329 -4.49 24.47 -35.11
C GLN A 329 -5.71 23.56 -34.95
N ILE A 330 -6.33 23.52 -33.77
CA ILE A 330 -7.57 22.77 -33.52
C ILE A 330 -8.71 23.26 -34.43
N ASP A 331 -8.90 24.58 -34.57
CA ASP A 331 -9.91 25.16 -35.43
C ASP A 331 -9.72 24.75 -36.91
N SER A 332 -8.47 24.75 -37.35
CA SER A 332 -8.11 24.33 -38.70
C SER A 332 -8.34 22.83 -38.94
N VAL A 333 -8.08 21.99 -37.97
CA VAL A 333 -8.41 20.54 -37.99
C VAL A 333 -9.93 20.36 -38.11
N LEU A 334 -10.70 20.99 -37.21
CA LEU A 334 -12.15 20.85 -37.17
C LEU A 334 -12.80 21.32 -38.51
N LYS A 335 -12.31 22.41 -39.11
CA LYS A 335 -12.79 22.91 -40.39
C LYS A 335 -12.64 21.93 -41.56
N GLN A 336 -11.65 21.02 -41.49
CA GLN A 336 -11.51 19.98 -42.51
C GLN A 336 -12.69 18.98 -42.49
N TYR A 337 -13.32 18.83 -41.33
CA TYR A 337 -14.49 17.96 -41.11
C TYR A 337 -15.81 18.72 -41.14
N GLY A 338 -15.80 20.05 -41.43
CA GLY A 338 -16.99 20.88 -41.45
C GLY A 338 -17.49 21.36 -40.06
N PHE A 339 -16.68 21.24 -39.02
CA PHE A 339 -16.96 21.72 -37.69
C PHE A 339 -16.16 22.98 -37.32
N ASP A 340 -16.50 23.64 -36.24
CA ASP A 340 -15.77 24.77 -35.66
C ASP A 340 -15.56 24.60 -34.14
N LEU A 341 -14.78 25.52 -33.54
CA LEU A 341 -14.52 25.49 -32.09
C LEU A 341 -15.76 25.65 -31.22
N LYS A 342 -16.90 26.15 -31.76
CA LYS A 342 -18.13 26.38 -31.01
C LYS A 342 -19.07 25.18 -31.05
N THR A 343 -18.79 24.19 -31.89
CA THR A 343 -19.53 22.93 -31.95
C THR A 343 -19.34 22.15 -30.65
N PRO A 344 -20.39 21.66 -29.98
CA PRO A 344 -20.26 20.76 -28.83
C PRO A 344 -19.46 19.50 -29.18
N VAL A 345 -18.67 19.00 -28.22
CA VAL A 345 -17.80 17.85 -28.50
C VAL A 345 -18.60 16.57 -28.83
N GLU A 346 -19.81 16.43 -28.29
CA GLU A 346 -20.70 15.30 -28.61
C GLU A 346 -21.22 15.27 -30.05
N GLU A 347 -21.21 16.41 -30.73
CA GLU A 347 -21.61 16.53 -32.16
C GLU A 347 -20.44 16.32 -33.14
N LEU A 348 -19.21 16.27 -32.63
CA LEU A 348 -18.01 16.03 -33.47
C LEU A 348 -17.97 14.57 -33.92
N SER A 349 -17.51 14.31 -35.14
CA SER A 349 -17.22 12.94 -35.57
C SER A 349 -16.06 12.33 -34.76
N GLU A 350 -16.04 11.01 -34.62
CA GLU A 350 -14.95 10.32 -33.93
C GLU A 350 -13.59 10.57 -34.58
N GLU A 351 -13.55 10.65 -35.92
CA GLU A 351 -12.34 10.97 -36.67
C GLU A 351 -11.83 12.38 -36.35
N ALA A 352 -12.71 13.39 -36.35
CA ALA A 352 -12.36 14.77 -36.01
C ALA A 352 -11.84 14.87 -34.57
N LEU A 353 -12.51 14.20 -33.62
CA LEU A 353 -12.11 14.19 -32.22
C LEU A 353 -10.77 13.47 -32.03
N ASN A 354 -10.54 12.34 -32.69
CA ASN A 354 -9.26 11.62 -32.66
C ASN A 354 -8.12 12.47 -33.20
N GLU A 355 -8.33 13.19 -34.30
CA GLU A 355 -7.31 14.07 -34.87
C GLU A 355 -7.01 15.27 -33.96
N VAL A 356 -8.01 15.83 -33.29
CA VAL A 356 -7.84 16.88 -32.28
C VAL A 356 -7.02 16.33 -31.09
N MET A 357 -7.29 15.09 -30.64
CA MET A 357 -6.64 14.53 -29.47
C MET A 357 -5.23 13.99 -29.75
N TYR A 358 -5.03 13.31 -30.87
CA TYR A 358 -3.77 12.58 -31.15
C TYR A 358 -2.90 13.21 -32.24
N GLY A 359 -3.41 14.27 -32.92
CA GLY A 359 -2.66 15.00 -33.95
C GLY A 359 -2.98 14.59 -35.37
N SER A 360 -2.63 15.46 -36.34
CA SER A 360 -2.84 15.27 -37.76
C SER A 360 -1.59 14.72 -38.45
N LEU A 361 -1.79 13.74 -39.36
CA LEU A 361 -0.70 13.21 -40.20
C LEU A 361 -0.28 14.21 -41.30
N SER A 362 -1.16 15.13 -41.64
CA SER A 362 -0.91 16.20 -42.66
C SER A 362 -0.63 17.54 -41.97
N SER A 363 0.09 18.43 -42.68
CA SER A 363 0.25 19.79 -42.19
C SER A 363 -1.07 20.55 -42.22
N VAL A 364 -1.40 21.22 -41.13
CA VAL A 364 -2.63 22.00 -40.97
C VAL A 364 -2.43 23.42 -41.45
N LYS A 365 -3.37 23.90 -42.30
CA LYS A 365 -3.34 25.26 -42.85
C LYS A 365 -3.99 26.24 -41.87
N ILE A 366 -3.21 27.15 -41.30
CA ILE A 366 -3.71 28.23 -40.47
C ILE A 366 -3.92 29.49 -41.29
N SER A 367 -5.14 30.03 -41.30
CA SER A 367 -5.46 31.20 -42.12
C SER A 367 -4.77 32.46 -41.60
N LYS A 368 -4.37 33.32 -42.55
CA LYS A 368 -3.70 34.60 -42.31
C LYS A 368 -4.47 35.56 -41.40
N GLU A 369 -5.80 35.46 -41.39
CA GLU A 369 -6.69 36.30 -40.56
C GLU A 369 -6.53 36.02 -39.04
N LEU A 370 -6.21 34.80 -38.67
CA LEU A 370 -6.00 34.39 -37.31
C LEU A 370 -4.62 34.81 -36.74
N VAL A 371 -3.61 34.86 -37.63
CA VAL A 371 -2.22 35.13 -37.23
C VAL A 371 -1.82 36.59 -37.46
N GLY A 372 -2.64 37.37 -38.20
CA GLY A 372 -2.32 38.77 -38.54
C GLY A 372 -1.15 38.90 -39.48
N THR A 373 -0.89 37.91 -40.35
CA THR A 373 0.18 37.89 -41.35
C THR A 373 -0.37 38.13 -42.75
N SER A 374 0.51 38.36 -43.73
CA SER A 374 0.14 38.56 -45.14
C SER A 374 -0.11 37.25 -45.90
N THR A 375 0.31 36.12 -45.39
CA THR A 375 0.26 34.79 -46.04
C THR A 375 -0.24 33.70 -45.11
N ASP A 376 -0.93 32.67 -45.67
CA ASP A 376 -1.31 31.47 -44.93
C ASP A 376 -0.07 30.70 -44.48
N PHE A 377 -0.17 30.09 -43.33
CA PHE A 377 0.91 29.39 -42.69
C PHE A 377 0.56 27.89 -42.50
N PHE A 378 1.50 27.01 -42.79
CA PHE A 378 1.35 25.56 -42.56
C PHE A 378 2.11 25.12 -41.31
N SER A 379 1.46 24.38 -40.46
CA SER A 379 2.04 23.86 -39.24
C SER A 379 1.69 22.40 -39.04
N THR A 380 2.55 21.65 -38.37
CA THR A 380 2.22 20.31 -37.90
C THR A 380 1.41 20.45 -36.63
N TYR A 381 0.38 19.63 -36.48
CA TYR A 381 -0.42 19.55 -35.27
C TYR A 381 -0.22 18.19 -34.57
N ASP A 382 0.37 18.21 -33.43
CA ASP A 382 0.77 17.02 -32.68
C ASP A 382 -0.33 16.46 -31.77
N GLY A 383 -1.45 17.15 -31.59
CA GLY A 383 -2.57 16.75 -30.72
C GLY A 383 -2.46 17.19 -29.27
N VAL A 384 -3.61 17.21 -28.60
CA VAL A 384 -3.70 17.59 -27.17
C VAL A 384 -2.95 16.62 -26.27
N VAL A 385 -2.99 15.33 -26.57
CA VAL A 385 -2.31 14.28 -25.77
C VAL A 385 -0.78 14.51 -25.78
N LYS A 386 -0.20 14.76 -26.94
CA LYS A 386 1.25 15.04 -27.04
C LYS A 386 1.63 16.38 -26.40
N TYR A 387 0.76 17.38 -26.50
CA TYR A 387 0.94 18.64 -25.79
C TYR A 387 1.02 18.43 -24.27
N LEU A 388 0.12 17.61 -23.69
CA LEU A 388 0.15 17.28 -22.28
C LEU A 388 1.41 16.49 -21.90
N HIS A 389 1.83 15.52 -22.72
CA HIS A 389 3.09 14.79 -22.48
C HIS A 389 4.30 15.73 -22.48
N ASN A 390 4.36 16.66 -23.42
CA ASN A 390 5.44 17.63 -23.47
C ASN A 390 5.49 18.55 -22.24
N VAL A 391 4.33 18.95 -21.70
CA VAL A 391 4.27 19.72 -20.45
C VAL A 391 4.73 18.87 -19.27
N MET A 392 4.37 17.58 -19.23
CA MET A 392 4.79 16.65 -18.17
C MET A 392 6.30 16.35 -18.18
N GLU A 393 6.92 16.30 -19.37
CA GLU A 393 8.34 15.94 -19.54
C GLU A 393 9.29 17.15 -19.40
N ASN A 394 8.84 18.35 -19.77
CA ASN A 394 9.70 19.53 -19.86
C ASN A 394 9.55 20.52 -18.71
N ASP A 395 8.56 20.36 -17.83
CA ASP A 395 8.35 21.23 -16.67
C ASP A 395 8.44 20.46 -15.36
N ASP A 396 9.63 20.46 -14.75
CA ASP A 396 9.92 19.81 -13.47
C ASP A 396 9.30 20.54 -12.26
N SER A 397 8.52 21.61 -12.46
CA SER A 397 7.90 22.32 -11.37
C SER A 397 6.83 21.45 -10.66
N ALA A 398 6.80 21.49 -9.34
CA ALA A 398 5.79 20.79 -8.53
C ALA A 398 4.35 21.22 -8.88
N SER A 399 4.18 22.41 -9.44
CA SER A 399 2.89 22.94 -9.91
C SER A 399 2.44 22.25 -11.20
N ALA A 400 3.34 22.07 -12.18
CA ALA A 400 3.04 21.41 -13.45
C ALA A 400 2.76 19.92 -13.23
N GLN A 401 3.53 19.25 -12.38
CA GLN A 401 3.28 17.86 -12.02
C GLN A 401 1.90 17.68 -11.38
N LYS A 402 1.57 18.49 -10.38
CA LYS A 402 0.26 18.44 -9.70
C LYS A 402 -0.92 18.81 -10.62
N TRP A 403 -0.68 19.68 -11.59
CA TRP A 403 -1.68 20.03 -12.61
C TRP A 403 -1.89 18.89 -13.59
N SER A 404 -0.85 18.24 -14.07
CA SER A 404 -0.93 17.12 -15.02
C SER A 404 -1.55 15.86 -14.40
N GLU A 405 -1.33 15.61 -13.10
CA GLU A 405 -1.95 14.51 -12.36
C GLU A 405 -3.49 14.54 -12.42
N GLN A 406 -4.09 15.71 -12.61
CA GLN A 406 -5.55 15.84 -12.72
C GLN A 406 -6.11 15.22 -14.01
N PHE A 407 -5.28 15.11 -15.06
CA PHE A 407 -5.68 14.63 -16.38
C PHE A 407 -5.14 13.24 -16.72
N THR A 408 -4.50 12.60 -15.76
CA THR A 408 -3.94 11.27 -15.92
C THR A 408 -4.66 10.24 -15.05
N ALA A 409 -4.59 8.99 -15.46
CA ALA A 409 -5.04 7.83 -14.70
C ALA A 409 -3.98 6.73 -14.75
N MET A 410 -3.85 6.02 -13.64
CA MET A 410 -3.00 4.82 -13.57
C MET A 410 -3.73 3.68 -14.26
N LYS A 411 -3.22 3.26 -15.42
CA LYS A 411 -3.75 2.12 -16.19
C LYS A 411 -2.79 0.93 -16.11
N VAL A 412 -3.35 -0.27 -16.20
CA VAL A 412 -2.53 -1.49 -16.30
C VAL A 412 -1.65 -1.40 -17.54
N CYS A 413 -0.37 -1.70 -17.40
CA CYS A 413 0.59 -1.65 -18.51
C CYS A 413 0.17 -2.65 -19.60
N ASN A 414 -0.05 -2.18 -20.81
CA ASN A 414 -0.49 -2.97 -21.95
C ASN A 414 0.61 -3.91 -22.52
N GLU A 415 1.88 -3.74 -22.14
CA GLU A 415 2.96 -4.61 -22.56
C GLU A 415 3.14 -5.83 -21.65
N CYS A 416 3.11 -5.61 -20.34
CA CYS A 416 3.27 -6.70 -19.37
C CYS A 416 1.95 -7.14 -18.72
N HIS A 417 0.83 -6.50 -19.04
CA HIS A 417 -0.51 -6.80 -18.48
C HIS A 417 -0.52 -6.87 -16.95
N GLY A 418 0.21 -5.94 -16.29
CA GLY A 418 0.33 -5.89 -14.84
C GLY A 418 1.43 -6.78 -14.23
N ASN A 419 2.04 -7.69 -15.00
CA ASN A 419 3.02 -8.67 -14.51
C ASN A 419 4.39 -8.08 -14.16
N ARG A 420 4.65 -6.79 -14.42
CA ARG A 420 5.87 -6.03 -14.07
C ARG A 420 7.16 -6.48 -14.73
N LEU A 421 7.22 -7.70 -15.26
CA LEU A 421 8.41 -8.32 -15.86
C LEU A 421 8.40 -8.19 -17.40
N ASN A 422 9.57 -8.34 -18.00
CA ASN A 422 9.72 -8.39 -19.44
C ASN A 422 9.27 -9.76 -20.00
N ARG A 423 9.11 -9.84 -21.33
CA ARG A 423 8.62 -11.07 -22.02
C ARG A 423 9.55 -12.27 -21.83
N GLU A 424 10.86 -12.04 -21.77
CA GLU A 424 11.85 -13.09 -21.57
C GLU A 424 11.66 -13.75 -20.20
N ALA A 425 11.60 -12.97 -19.11
CA ALA A 425 11.38 -13.48 -17.77
C ALA A 425 10.06 -14.24 -17.61
N LEU A 426 8.98 -13.75 -18.25
CA LEU A 426 7.66 -14.38 -18.23
C LEU A 426 7.59 -15.68 -19.04
N SER A 427 8.59 -15.94 -19.90
CA SER A 427 8.66 -17.16 -20.70
C SER A 427 9.37 -18.32 -20.01
N TYR A 428 9.87 -18.13 -18.79
CA TYR A 428 10.37 -19.23 -17.96
C TYR A 428 9.22 -19.83 -17.16
N LYS A 429 9.18 -21.15 -17.09
CA LYS A 429 8.18 -21.89 -16.31
C LYS A 429 8.82 -22.93 -15.40
N ILE A 430 8.17 -23.17 -14.27
CA ILE A 430 8.37 -24.33 -13.42
C ILE A 430 7.06 -25.10 -13.48
N TRP A 431 7.14 -26.35 -13.93
CA TRP A 431 5.96 -27.14 -14.29
C TRP A 431 5.09 -26.37 -15.29
N ASP A 432 3.93 -25.80 -14.87
CA ASP A 432 2.94 -25.15 -15.74
C ASP A 432 2.90 -23.61 -15.63
N LYS A 433 3.57 -23.02 -14.62
CA LYS A 433 3.45 -21.60 -14.26
C LYS A 433 4.74 -20.81 -14.39
N ASN A 434 4.60 -19.53 -14.76
CA ASN A 434 5.68 -18.56 -14.68
C ASN A 434 5.71 -17.84 -13.31
N ILE A 435 6.77 -17.07 -13.04
CA ILE A 435 6.96 -16.40 -11.74
C ILE A 435 5.85 -15.37 -11.42
N ALA A 436 5.31 -14.68 -12.42
CA ALA A 436 4.27 -13.66 -12.20
C ALA A 436 2.92 -14.32 -11.89
N GLU A 437 2.61 -15.46 -12.55
CA GLU A 437 1.43 -16.25 -12.24
C GLU A 437 1.48 -16.79 -10.80
N LEU A 438 2.64 -17.30 -10.36
CA LEU A 438 2.82 -17.72 -8.97
C LEU A 438 2.67 -16.57 -7.98
N ALA A 439 3.26 -15.40 -8.29
CA ALA A 439 3.16 -14.24 -7.44
C ALA A 439 1.73 -13.68 -7.35
N SER A 440 0.85 -13.96 -8.30
CA SER A 440 -0.55 -13.52 -8.32
C SER A 440 -1.52 -14.50 -7.66
N MET A 441 -1.08 -15.72 -7.34
CA MET A 441 -1.87 -16.67 -6.57
C MET A 441 -2.05 -16.21 -5.12
N ASP A 442 -3.17 -16.60 -4.52
CA ASP A 442 -3.34 -16.47 -3.08
C ASP A 442 -2.34 -17.38 -2.36
N ILE A 443 -1.88 -16.97 -1.17
CA ILE A 443 -0.85 -17.70 -0.41
C ILE A 443 -1.25 -19.17 -0.19
N CYS A 444 -2.53 -19.43 0.07
CA CYS A 444 -3.08 -20.78 0.22
C CYS A 444 -2.92 -21.58 -1.08
N GLU A 445 -3.34 -21.03 -2.23
CA GLU A 445 -3.22 -21.68 -3.54
C GLU A 445 -1.75 -21.94 -3.91
N LEU A 446 -0.88 -20.95 -3.65
CA LEU A 446 0.56 -21.07 -3.92
C LEU A 446 1.19 -22.21 -3.09
N ARG A 447 0.78 -22.32 -1.81
CA ARG A 447 1.26 -23.39 -0.92
C ARG A 447 0.89 -24.79 -1.45
N GLU A 448 -0.36 -24.96 -1.88
CA GLU A 448 -0.82 -26.22 -2.50
C GLU A 448 -0.14 -26.50 -3.84
N TRP A 449 0.03 -25.47 -4.67
CA TRP A 449 0.68 -25.61 -5.97
C TRP A 449 2.12 -26.10 -5.83
N ILE A 450 2.86 -25.57 -4.84
CA ILE A 450 4.26 -25.96 -4.58
C ILE A 450 4.37 -27.44 -4.24
N ASP A 451 3.44 -28.00 -3.47
CA ASP A 451 3.43 -29.43 -3.15
C ASP A 451 3.21 -30.28 -4.41
N LYS A 452 2.26 -29.90 -5.25
CA LYS A 452 1.99 -30.58 -6.53
C LYS A 452 3.16 -30.43 -7.52
N ALA A 453 3.75 -29.25 -7.61
CA ALA A 453 4.86 -28.97 -8.53
C ALA A 453 6.07 -29.87 -8.25
N MET A 454 6.38 -30.15 -6.97
CA MET A 454 7.48 -31.04 -6.60
C MET A 454 7.35 -32.44 -7.17
N GLU A 455 6.14 -32.95 -7.37
CA GLU A 455 5.90 -34.29 -7.96
C GLU A 455 6.26 -34.31 -9.44
N HIS A 456 6.05 -33.18 -10.14
CA HIS A 456 6.21 -33.06 -11.60
C HIS A 456 7.60 -32.61 -12.06
N LEU A 457 8.49 -32.21 -11.16
CA LEU A 457 9.87 -31.83 -11.47
C LEU A 457 10.71 -33.09 -11.84
N ASP A 458 11.65 -32.92 -12.75
CA ASP A 458 12.64 -33.97 -13.06
C ASP A 458 13.67 -34.09 -11.92
N THR A 459 14.51 -35.17 -11.99
CA THR A 459 15.46 -35.50 -10.93
C THR A 459 16.48 -34.36 -10.67
N GLN A 460 16.95 -33.70 -11.73
CA GLN A 460 17.89 -32.59 -11.62
C GLN A 460 17.23 -31.36 -11.00
N GLN A 461 16.03 -31.02 -11.46
CA GLN A 461 15.24 -29.92 -10.91
C GLN A 461 14.92 -30.16 -9.43
N LYS A 462 14.52 -31.40 -9.04
CA LYS A 462 14.26 -31.76 -7.64
C LYS A 462 15.48 -31.55 -6.75
N ALA A 463 16.66 -31.99 -7.17
CA ALA A 463 17.89 -31.83 -6.40
C ALA A 463 18.24 -30.36 -6.16
N ILE A 464 18.00 -29.50 -7.15
CA ILE A 464 18.26 -28.06 -7.05
C ILE A 464 17.17 -27.33 -6.21
N ALA A 465 15.91 -27.71 -6.42
CA ALA A 465 14.77 -27.01 -5.87
C ALA A 465 14.47 -27.31 -4.39
N THR A 466 14.89 -28.47 -3.86
CA THR A 466 14.48 -28.96 -2.53
C THR A 466 14.73 -27.96 -1.41
N GLU A 467 15.94 -27.44 -1.28
CA GLU A 467 16.27 -26.49 -0.20
C GLU A 467 15.58 -25.14 -0.40
N ILE A 468 15.48 -24.66 -1.65
CA ILE A 468 14.81 -23.40 -1.96
C ILE A 468 13.32 -23.48 -1.64
N ILE A 469 12.68 -24.58 -2.04
CA ILE A 469 11.25 -24.81 -1.78
C ILE A 469 10.97 -24.98 -0.30
N LYS A 470 11.86 -25.60 0.46
CA LYS A 470 11.74 -25.72 1.92
C LYS A 470 11.66 -24.33 2.57
N GLU A 471 12.53 -23.39 2.17
CA GLU A 471 12.53 -22.02 2.66
C GLU A 471 11.24 -21.26 2.27
N ILE A 472 10.77 -21.47 1.02
CA ILE A 472 9.51 -20.86 0.57
C ILE A 472 8.33 -21.42 1.37
N LYS A 473 8.24 -22.74 1.57
CA LYS A 473 7.17 -23.39 2.34
C LYS A 473 7.12 -22.88 3.75
N THR A 474 8.26 -22.84 4.43
CA THR A 474 8.35 -22.35 5.82
C THR A 474 7.78 -20.93 5.95
N ARG A 475 8.15 -20.01 5.03
CA ARG A 475 7.63 -18.64 5.05
C ARG A 475 6.15 -18.53 4.70
N LEU A 476 5.68 -19.36 3.77
CA LEU A 476 4.25 -19.44 3.44
C LEU A 476 3.43 -19.98 4.62
N ASP A 477 3.92 -21.02 5.30
CA ASP A 477 3.24 -21.62 6.45
C ASP A 477 3.09 -20.59 7.59
N PHE A 478 4.11 -19.75 7.86
CA PHE A 478 3.98 -18.64 8.82
C PHE A 478 2.94 -17.58 8.41
N LEU A 479 2.84 -17.26 7.11
CA LEU A 479 1.81 -16.33 6.64
C LEU A 479 0.41 -16.92 6.78
N LEU A 480 0.25 -18.22 6.59
CA LEU A 480 -1.02 -18.94 6.81
C LEU A 480 -1.38 -18.98 8.29
N GLU A 481 -0.43 -19.20 9.18
CA GLU A 481 -0.63 -19.22 10.63
C GLU A 481 -1.13 -17.89 11.18
N VAL A 482 -0.63 -16.76 10.65
CA VAL A 482 -1.12 -15.43 11.06
C VAL A 482 -2.40 -14.99 10.31
N GLY A 483 -3.05 -15.89 9.55
CA GLY A 483 -4.32 -15.63 8.88
C GLY A 483 -4.25 -14.71 7.67
N LEU A 484 -3.18 -14.80 6.87
CA LEU A 484 -2.97 -14.03 5.63
C LEU A 484 -3.11 -14.90 4.36
N ASP A 485 -3.89 -15.96 4.45
CA ASP A 485 -4.14 -16.96 3.41
C ASP A 485 -4.68 -16.36 2.08
N TYR A 486 -5.44 -15.29 2.16
CA TYR A 486 -6.08 -14.59 1.05
C TYR A 486 -5.19 -13.57 0.32
N LEU A 487 -4.01 -13.24 0.84
CA LEU A 487 -3.10 -12.29 0.17
C LEU A 487 -2.35 -12.96 -0.97
N SER A 488 -1.97 -12.16 -1.98
CA SER A 488 -1.05 -12.58 -3.03
C SER A 488 0.33 -11.92 -2.87
N LEU A 489 1.38 -12.58 -3.36
CA LEU A 489 2.76 -12.06 -3.24
C LEU A 489 2.99 -10.76 -4.03
N ASN A 490 2.24 -10.54 -5.11
CA ASN A 490 2.35 -9.34 -5.95
C ASN A 490 1.60 -8.13 -5.38
N ARG A 491 0.79 -8.29 -4.32
CA ARG A 491 0.05 -7.21 -3.69
C ARG A 491 1.01 -6.14 -3.15
N GLN A 492 0.75 -4.89 -3.49
CA GLN A 492 1.59 -3.75 -3.08
C GLN A 492 1.48 -3.50 -1.59
N SER A 493 2.62 -3.27 -0.92
CA SER A 493 2.66 -2.98 0.51
C SER A 493 1.88 -1.70 0.88
N ALA A 494 1.79 -0.74 -0.03
CA ALA A 494 1.02 0.49 0.16
C ALA A 494 -0.51 0.27 0.18
N SER A 495 -1.02 -0.86 -0.32
CA SER A 495 -2.44 -1.21 -0.34
C SER A 495 -2.88 -2.07 0.85
N LEU A 496 -1.93 -2.44 1.71
CA LEU A 496 -2.20 -3.25 2.89
C LEU A 496 -2.80 -2.39 4.02
N SER A 497 -3.73 -2.96 4.76
CA SER A 497 -4.18 -2.39 6.03
C SER A 497 -3.05 -2.40 7.06
N GLY A 498 -3.18 -1.58 8.11
CA GLY A 498 -2.21 -1.56 9.22
C GLY A 498 -1.99 -2.93 9.83
N GLY A 499 -3.07 -3.66 10.11
CA GLY A 499 -3.03 -5.00 10.68
C GLY A 499 -2.42 -6.05 9.72
N GLU A 500 -2.73 -6.01 8.41
CA GLU A 500 -2.08 -6.89 7.42
C GLU A 500 -0.56 -6.68 7.36
N SER A 501 -0.12 -5.41 7.32
CA SER A 501 1.30 -5.07 7.31
C SER A 501 2.03 -5.53 8.58
N GLN A 502 1.38 -5.39 9.72
CA GLN A 502 1.90 -5.83 11.02
C GLN A 502 2.05 -7.35 11.09
N ARG A 503 1.04 -8.10 10.65
CA ARG A 503 1.06 -9.57 10.60
C ARG A 503 2.10 -10.11 9.64
N ILE A 504 2.32 -9.46 8.49
CA ILE A 504 3.42 -9.82 7.57
C ILE A 504 4.76 -9.69 8.28
N ARG A 505 4.98 -8.59 9.03
CA ARG A 505 6.21 -8.41 9.82
C ARG A 505 6.34 -9.47 10.91
N LEU A 506 5.26 -9.77 11.61
CA LEU A 506 5.23 -10.82 12.63
C LEU A 506 5.61 -12.18 12.03
N ALA A 507 4.99 -12.60 10.92
CA ALA A 507 5.30 -13.83 10.22
C ALA A 507 6.79 -13.90 9.78
N THR A 508 7.33 -12.78 9.31
CA THR A 508 8.75 -12.68 8.93
C THR A 508 9.67 -12.85 10.15
N GLN A 509 9.30 -12.28 11.31
CA GLN A 509 10.08 -12.41 12.55
C GLN A 509 10.02 -13.82 13.13
N ILE A 510 8.85 -14.46 13.15
CA ILE A 510 8.72 -15.88 13.53
C ILE A 510 9.59 -16.75 12.63
N GLY A 511 9.57 -16.48 11.32
CA GLY A 511 10.40 -17.17 10.33
C GLY A 511 11.92 -16.99 10.52
N SER A 512 12.35 -15.93 11.19
CA SER A 512 13.78 -15.71 11.49
C SER A 512 14.34 -16.65 12.56
N GLN A 513 13.46 -17.28 13.35
CA GLN A 513 13.81 -18.19 14.47
C GLN A 513 14.83 -17.59 15.47
N LEU A 514 14.78 -16.26 15.66
CA LEU A 514 15.62 -15.59 16.65
C LEU A 514 15.20 -15.99 18.06
N VAL A 515 16.15 -16.17 18.95
CA VAL A 515 15.95 -16.52 20.36
C VAL A 515 16.49 -15.41 21.27
N ASN A 516 15.96 -15.32 22.48
CA ASN A 516 16.36 -14.33 23.48
C ASN A 516 16.18 -12.87 23.00
N VAL A 517 15.11 -12.62 22.24
CA VAL A 517 14.72 -11.31 21.75
C VAL A 517 13.48 -10.83 22.52
N LEU A 518 13.40 -9.54 22.77
CA LEU A 518 12.21 -8.87 23.30
C LEU A 518 11.39 -8.30 22.13
N TYR A 519 10.24 -8.89 21.86
CA TYR A 519 9.28 -8.38 20.88
C TYR A 519 8.25 -7.48 21.55
N ILE A 520 8.00 -6.31 20.98
CA ILE A 520 6.96 -5.38 21.43
C ILE A 520 5.99 -5.13 20.28
N LEU A 521 4.72 -5.50 20.46
CA LEU A 521 3.67 -5.38 19.46
C LEU A 521 2.60 -4.38 19.90
N ASP A 522 2.13 -3.56 18.94
CA ASP A 522 1.08 -2.59 19.15
C ASP A 522 -0.23 -3.09 18.54
N GLU A 523 -1.17 -3.49 19.40
CA GLU A 523 -2.53 -3.92 19.05
C GLU A 523 -2.59 -4.89 17.85
N PRO A 524 -1.93 -6.06 17.88
CA PRO A 524 -1.84 -6.95 16.73
C PRO A 524 -3.17 -7.63 16.35
N SER A 525 -4.20 -7.59 17.21
CA SER A 525 -5.54 -8.14 16.94
C SER A 525 -6.42 -7.22 16.07
N ILE A 526 -5.95 -6.02 15.73
CA ILE A 526 -6.74 -5.04 14.96
C ILE A 526 -7.21 -5.58 13.62
N GLY A 527 -8.51 -5.35 13.34
CA GLY A 527 -9.14 -5.75 12.07
C GLY A 527 -9.24 -7.25 11.87
N LEU A 528 -9.05 -8.03 12.96
CA LEU A 528 -9.21 -9.47 12.94
C LEU A 528 -10.63 -9.90 13.33
N HIS A 529 -11.13 -10.86 12.56
CA HIS A 529 -12.27 -11.66 13.02
C HIS A 529 -11.84 -12.57 14.17
N GLN A 530 -12.76 -12.93 15.07
CA GLN A 530 -12.47 -13.73 16.25
C GLN A 530 -11.74 -15.05 15.93
N ARG A 531 -12.11 -15.71 14.83
CA ARG A 531 -11.43 -16.91 14.31
C ARG A 531 -9.93 -16.68 14.03
N ASP A 532 -9.61 -15.52 13.42
CA ASP A 532 -8.24 -15.20 13.03
C ASP A 532 -7.42 -14.75 14.26
N ASN A 533 -8.08 -14.18 15.27
CA ASN A 533 -7.48 -13.82 16.55
C ASN A 533 -6.96 -15.05 17.31
N GLU A 534 -7.71 -16.17 17.30
CA GLU A 534 -7.26 -17.45 17.90
C GLU A 534 -5.93 -17.93 17.27
N ARG A 535 -5.78 -17.78 15.93
CA ARG A 535 -4.54 -18.13 15.21
C ARG A 535 -3.38 -17.21 15.61
N LEU A 536 -3.63 -15.90 15.70
CA LEU A 536 -2.63 -14.93 16.13
C LEU A 536 -2.12 -15.23 17.54
N ILE A 537 -3.02 -15.51 18.49
CA ILE A 537 -2.64 -15.88 19.87
C ILE A 537 -1.73 -17.11 19.88
N LYS A 538 -2.05 -18.11 19.05
CA LYS A 538 -1.21 -19.32 18.91
C LYS A 538 0.19 -18.95 18.40
N SER A 539 0.31 -18.14 17.35
CA SER A 539 1.60 -17.72 16.79
C SER A 539 2.45 -16.91 17.78
N LEU A 540 1.81 -16.06 18.60
CA LEU A 540 2.52 -15.32 19.67
C LEU A 540 3.05 -16.24 20.77
N LYS A 541 2.28 -17.28 21.13
CA LYS A 541 2.73 -18.30 22.07
C LYS A 541 3.89 -19.13 21.51
N GLU A 542 3.84 -19.49 20.23
CA GLU A 542 4.95 -20.17 19.56
C GLU A 542 6.22 -19.31 19.54
N LEU A 543 6.09 -17.99 19.27
CA LEU A 543 7.22 -17.05 19.34
C LEU A 543 7.83 -16.98 20.74
N ARG A 544 6.99 -16.99 21.80
CA ARG A 544 7.44 -17.09 23.19
C ARG A 544 8.14 -18.43 23.47
N ASP A 545 7.54 -19.54 23.04
CA ASP A 545 8.02 -20.91 23.36
C ASP A 545 9.38 -21.23 22.71
N ILE A 546 9.78 -20.50 21.68
CA ILE A 546 11.13 -20.55 21.11
C ILE A 546 12.17 -19.95 22.07
N GLY A 547 11.79 -19.25 23.15
CA GLY A 547 12.66 -18.61 24.11
C GLY A 547 12.77 -17.09 23.91
N ASN A 548 11.65 -16.43 23.59
CA ASN A 548 11.56 -14.98 23.45
C ASN A 548 10.61 -14.38 24.49
N THR A 549 10.84 -13.13 24.84
CA THR A 549 9.89 -12.33 25.61
C THR A 549 8.99 -11.55 24.67
N VAL A 550 7.68 -11.64 24.85
CA VAL A 550 6.69 -10.97 23.99
C VAL A 550 5.84 -10.02 24.83
N ILE A 551 5.93 -8.73 24.56
CA ILE A 551 5.07 -7.70 25.16
C ILE A 551 4.07 -7.24 24.10
N VAL A 552 2.79 -7.26 24.45
CA VAL A 552 1.69 -6.85 23.56
C VAL A 552 0.89 -5.75 24.24
N VAL A 553 0.75 -4.60 23.60
CA VAL A 553 -0.22 -3.58 24.03
C VAL A 553 -1.55 -3.97 23.42
N GLU A 554 -2.55 -4.31 24.24
CA GLU A 554 -3.81 -4.89 23.76
C GLU A 554 -5.03 -4.58 24.63
N HIS A 555 -6.20 -4.69 23.97
CA HIS A 555 -7.52 -4.52 24.57
C HIS A 555 -8.44 -5.73 24.36
N ASP A 556 -8.00 -6.71 23.58
CA ASP A 556 -8.78 -7.90 23.28
C ASP A 556 -8.88 -8.82 24.48
N LYS A 557 -10.11 -9.30 24.79
CA LYS A 557 -10.39 -10.15 25.94
C LYS A 557 -9.67 -11.50 25.87
N ASP A 558 -9.67 -12.12 24.70
CA ASP A 558 -9.10 -13.45 24.53
C ASP A 558 -7.57 -13.41 24.59
N MET A 559 -6.97 -12.33 24.04
CA MET A 559 -5.53 -12.09 24.16
C MET A 559 -5.11 -11.89 25.63
N MET A 560 -5.86 -11.09 26.40
CA MET A 560 -5.57 -10.88 27.84
C MET A 560 -5.69 -12.18 28.64
N LEU A 561 -6.75 -12.97 28.40
CA LEU A 561 -6.96 -14.25 29.11
C LEU A 561 -5.95 -15.32 28.68
N ALA A 562 -5.39 -15.23 27.48
CA ALA A 562 -4.40 -16.17 26.97
C ALA A 562 -2.95 -15.82 27.34
N ALA A 563 -2.71 -14.61 27.88
CA ALA A 563 -1.41 -14.14 28.34
C ALA A 563 -0.89 -14.90 29.57
N ASP A 564 0.42 -14.87 29.77
CA ASP A 564 1.05 -15.38 31.00
C ASP A 564 1.02 -14.32 32.10
N TYR A 565 1.11 -13.06 31.74
CA TYR A 565 1.19 -11.91 32.63
C TYR A 565 0.44 -10.70 32.06
N ILE A 566 -0.18 -9.89 32.95
CA ILE A 566 -0.90 -8.67 32.56
C ILE A 566 -0.37 -7.50 33.39
N VAL A 567 -0.18 -6.36 32.75
CA VAL A 567 0.10 -5.06 33.37
C VAL A 567 -1.04 -4.13 32.99
N ASP A 568 -1.86 -3.70 33.96
CA ASP A 568 -2.98 -2.78 33.75
C ASP A 568 -2.59 -1.37 34.18
N ILE A 569 -2.68 -0.40 33.28
CA ILE A 569 -2.31 0.99 33.51
C ILE A 569 -3.55 1.86 33.56
N GLY A 570 -3.70 2.58 34.65
CA GLY A 570 -4.88 3.38 34.91
C GLY A 570 -4.64 4.41 36.00
N PRO A 571 -5.66 4.68 36.84
CA PRO A 571 -7.04 4.15 36.76
C PRO A 571 -7.91 4.81 35.69
N LYS A 572 -7.49 5.95 35.16
CA LYS A 572 -8.20 6.72 34.12
C LYS A 572 -7.21 7.19 33.04
N ALA A 573 -7.70 7.99 32.09
CA ALA A 573 -6.89 8.53 31.02
C ALA A 573 -6.20 9.87 31.36
N GLY A 574 -5.12 10.22 30.67
CA GLY A 574 -4.40 11.50 30.77
C GLY A 574 -3.82 11.72 32.17
N ARG A 575 -4.00 12.91 32.75
CA ARG A 575 -3.48 13.25 34.09
C ARG A 575 -3.99 12.38 35.23
N LYS A 576 -5.11 11.71 35.06
CA LYS A 576 -5.69 10.78 36.02
C LYS A 576 -5.30 9.33 35.74
N GLY A 577 -4.48 9.09 34.73
CA GLY A 577 -3.84 7.80 34.39
C GLY A 577 -2.39 7.76 34.84
N GLY A 578 -1.62 6.86 34.24
CA GLY A 578 -0.18 6.77 34.40
C GLY A 578 0.30 6.03 35.63
N GLU A 579 -0.58 5.28 36.29
CA GLU A 579 -0.26 4.42 37.46
C GLU A 579 -0.46 2.95 37.09
N VAL A 580 0.31 2.06 37.68
CA VAL A 580 0.08 0.61 37.59
C VAL A 580 -1.04 0.25 38.56
N VAL A 581 -2.20 -0.10 38.05
CA VAL A 581 -3.36 -0.48 38.85
C VAL A 581 -3.39 -1.97 39.17
N PHE A 582 -2.74 -2.75 38.31
CA PHE A 582 -2.56 -4.18 38.51
C PHE A 582 -1.33 -4.71 37.75
N GLN A 583 -0.61 -5.67 38.31
CA GLN A 583 0.35 -6.52 37.62
C GLN A 583 0.29 -7.93 38.22
N GLY A 584 0.25 -8.95 37.36
CA GLY A 584 0.11 -10.34 37.76
C GLY A 584 -0.45 -11.23 36.66
N THR A 585 -0.87 -12.44 37.06
CA THR A 585 -1.45 -13.42 36.14
C THR A 585 -2.91 -13.08 35.78
N PRO A 586 -3.44 -13.54 34.64
CA PRO A 586 -4.85 -13.35 34.26
C PRO A 586 -5.83 -13.86 35.37
N LYS A 587 -5.50 -14.94 36.05
CA LYS A 587 -6.33 -15.51 37.15
C LYS A 587 -6.41 -14.57 38.36
N GLU A 588 -5.33 -13.88 38.67
CA GLU A 588 -5.29 -12.87 39.74
C GLU A 588 -6.04 -11.62 39.32
N MET A 589 -5.92 -11.22 38.05
CA MET A 589 -6.64 -10.08 37.46
C MET A 589 -8.16 -10.21 37.61
N LEU A 590 -8.74 -11.40 37.34
CA LEU A 590 -10.17 -11.64 37.44
C LEU A 590 -10.72 -11.47 38.87
N ARG A 591 -9.86 -11.43 39.90
CA ARG A 591 -10.24 -11.24 41.32
C ARG A 591 -10.12 -9.79 41.79
N GLN A 592 -9.63 -8.91 40.94
CA GLN A 592 -9.46 -7.49 41.24
C GLN A 592 -10.74 -6.72 40.92
N HIS A 593 -10.79 -5.46 41.36
CA HIS A 593 -11.87 -4.51 41.03
C HIS A 593 -11.34 -3.32 40.23
N THR A 594 -10.50 -3.58 39.20
CA THR A 594 -10.15 -2.55 38.23
C THR A 594 -11.23 -2.48 37.12
N ILE A 595 -11.28 -1.39 36.36
CA ILE A 595 -12.26 -1.26 35.27
C ILE A 595 -12.08 -2.42 34.27
N THR A 596 -10.83 -2.75 33.93
CA THR A 596 -10.51 -3.87 33.04
C THR A 596 -11.00 -5.20 33.60
N SER A 597 -10.75 -5.49 34.90
CA SER A 597 -11.16 -6.75 35.49
C SER A 597 -12.69 -6.93 35.56
N MET A 598 -13.42 -5.83 35.83
CA MET A 598 -14.90 -5.86 35.87
C MET A 598 -15.51 -6.20 34.51
N TYR A 599 -14.87 -5.81 33.38
CA TYR A 599 -15.28 -6.25 32.04
C TYR A 599 -14.88 -7.70 31.76
N LEU A 600 -13.71 -8.12 32.20
CA LEU A 600 -13.23 -9.49 31.99
C LEU A 600 -14.06 -10.53 32.76
N ASN A 601 -14.44 -10.22 33.99
CA ASN A 601 -15.22 -11.15 34.86
C ASN A 601 -16.75 -11.04 34.64
N GLY A 602 -17.21 -10.07 33.83
CA GLY A 602 -18.63 -9.90 33.48
C GLY A 602 -19.45 -9.06 34.46
N GLU A 603 -18.81 -8.43 35.47
CA GLU A 603 -19.50 -7.47 36.36
C GLU A 603 -19.96 -6.22 35.61
N MET A 604 -19.19 -5.82 34.60
CA MET A 604 -19.56 -4.80 33.64
C MET A 604 -19.66 -5.41 32.24
N ASN A 605 -20.67 -5.03 31.50
CA ASN A 605 -20.81 -5.41 30.11
C ASN A 605 -21.45 -4.27 29.29
N ILE A 606 -21.34 -4.36 27.98
CA ILE A 606 -22.06 -3.48 27.05
C ILE A 606 -23.43 -4.10 26.83
N GLU A 607 -24.49 -3.41 27.31
CA GLU A 607 -25.84 -3.95 27.34
C GLU A 607 -26.42 -4.12 25.93
N ILE A 608 -27.07 -5.24 25.69
CA ILE A 608 -27.79 -5.51 24.43
C ILE A 608 -29.08 -4.69 24.41
N PRO A 609 -29.41 -3.95 23.32
CA PRO A 609 -30.65 -3.22 23.24
C PRO A 609 -31.87 -4.14 23.39
N LYS A 610 -32.80 -3.79 24.30
CA LYS A 610 -34.02 -4.58 24.55
C LYS A 610 -34.93 -4.67 23.33
N HIS A 611 -34.87 -3.69 22.45
CA HIS A 611 -35.65 -3.64 21.21
C HIS A 611 -34.77 -3.18 20.06
N ARG A 612 -34.85 -3.88 18.93
CA ARG A 612 -34.19 -3.47 17.69
C ARG A 612 -35.05 -2.46 16.94
N ARG A 613 -34.42 -1.41 16.39
CA ARG A 613 -35.14 -0.38 15.63
C ARG A 613 -35.72 -0.97 14.34
N LYS A 614 -36.97 -0.59 14.01
CA LYS A 614 -37.58 -0.99 12.75
C LYS A 614 -37.04 -0.19 11.54
N GLY A 615 -36.40 0.96 11.79
CA GLY A 615 -35.96 1.88 10.77
C GLY A 615 -37.14 2.75 10.25
N ASN A 616 -36.90 3.47 9.16
CA ASN A 616 -37.89 4.37 8.57
C ASN A 616 -38.70 3.70 7.43
N GLY A 617 -38.57 2.40 7.20
CA GLY A 617 -39.23 1.64 6.15
C GLY A 617 -38.67 1.83 4.74
N LYS A 618 -37.55 2.56 4.61
CA LYS A 618 -36.87 2.80 3.34
C LYS A 618 -35.52 2.09 3.35
N SER A 619 -35.05 1.72 2.19
CA SER A 619 -33.76 1.03 2.01
C SER A 619 -32.95 1.63 0.87
N LEU A 620 -31.65 1.50 0.96
CA LEU A 620 -30.71 1.72 -0.12
C LEU A 620 -30.29 0.34 -0.65
N TRP A 621 -30.46 0.09 -1.94
CA TRP A 621 -30.12 -1.17 -2.59
C TRP A 621 -28.91 -1.00 -3.50
N LEU A 622 -27.93 -1.85 -3.36
CA LEU A 622 -26.78 -1.97 -4.27
C LEU A 622 -26.85 -3.33 -4.95
N HIS A 623 -26.98 -3.31 -6.28
CA HIS A 623 -27.12 -4.50 -7.10
C HIS A 623 -25.82 -4.82 -7.84
N GLY A 624 -25.49 -6.11 -7.91
CA GLY A 624 -24.44 -6.65 -8.73
C GLY A 624 -23.02 -6.13 -8.42
N ALA A 625 -22.69 -5.92 -7.15
CA ALA A 625 -21.33 -5.50 -6.78
C ALA A 625 -20.30 -6.60 -7.11
N LYS A 626 -19.32 -6.29 -8.00
CA LYS A 626 -18.36 -7.25 -8.60
C LYS A 626 -16.90 -6.93 -8.32
N GLY A 627 -16.62 -5.88 -7.57
CA GLY A 627 -15.23 -5.43 -7.33
C GLY A 627 -14.38 -6.47 -6.59
N ASN A 628 -13.11 -6.59 -6.96
CA ASN A 628 -12.12 -7.48 -6.34
C ASN A 628 -12.63 -8.93 -6.21
N ASN A 629 -12.90 -9.38 -4.98
CA ASN A 629 -13.38 -10.74 -4.70
C ASN A 629 -14.91 -10.86 -4.61
N LEU A 630 -15.68 -9.77 -4.75
CA LEU A 630 -17.13 -9.82 -4.69
C LEU A 630 -17.74 -10.56 -5.88
N LYS A 631 -18.72 -11.44 -5.61
CA LYS A 631 -19.31 -12.34 -6.60
C LYS A 631 -20.68 -11.86 -7.08
N SER A 632 -20.76 -10.63 -7.61
CA SER A 632 -22.00 -10.02 -8.12
C SER A 632 -23.12 -10.09 -7.07
N ILE A 633 -22.87 -9.48 -5.92
CA ILE A 633 -23.77 -9.54 -4.77
C ILE A 633 -24.78 -8.38 -4.76
N ASP A 634 -25.99 -8.70 -4.33
CA ASP A 634 -27.04 -7.72 -4.05
C ASP A 634 -27.12 -7.50 -2.55
N VAL A 635 -27.11 -6.21 -2.13
CA VAL A 635 -27.09 -5.85 -0.72
C VAL A 635 -28.09 -4.77 -0.40
N GLU A 636 -28.94 -5.01 0.60
CA GLU A 636 -29.88 -4.06 1.17
C GLU A 636 -29.30 -3.37 2.40
N PHE A 637 -29.39 -2.05 2.43
CA PHE A 637 -29.06 -1.22 3.58
C PHE A 637 -30.33 -0.52 4.09
N PRO A 638 -31.02 -1.07 5.10
CA PRO A 638 -32.22 -0.47 5.65
C PRO A 638 -31.91 0.83 6.39
N LEU A 639 -32.59 1.94 6.00
CA LEU A 639 -32.30 3.28 6.52
C LEU A 639 -32.91 3.53 7.92
N GLY A 640 -32.29 4.44 8.67
CA GLY A 640 -32.66 4.76 10.05
C GLY A 640 -32.29 3.67 11.06
N LYS A 641 -31.21 2.93 10.78
CA LYS A 641 -30.68 1.83 11.62
C LYS A 641 -29.19 1.92 11.84
N LEU A 642 -28.72 1.24 12.88
CA LEU A 642 -27.32 0.88 13.04
C LEU A 642 -27.06 -0.41 12.27
N ILE A 643 -26.35 -0.32 11.16
CA ILE A 643 -25.98 -1.45 10.29
C ILE A 643 -24.53 -1.81 10.56
N VAL A 644 -24.26 -3.07 10.87
CA VAL A 644 -22.89 -3.56 11.01
C VAL A 644 -22.57 -4.52 9.88
N VAL A 645 -21.51 -4.20 9.12
CA VAL A 645 -20.95 -5.06 8.08
C VAL A 645 -19.78 -5.82 8.66
N THR A 646 -19.91 -7.14 8.77
CA THR A 646 -18.96 -8.03 9.42
C THR A 646 -18.55 -9.19 8.50
N GLY A 647 -17.68 -10.07 9.00
CA GLY A 647 -17.18 -11.26 8.30
C GLY A 647 -15.69 -11.43 8.46
N VAL A 648 -15.14 -12.54 8.02
CA VAL A 648 -13.70 -12.86 8.15
C VAL A 648 -12.79 -11.83 7.46
N SER A 649 -11.52 -11.81 7.83
CA SER A 649 -10.54 -10.92 7.22
C SER A 649 -10.41 -11.25 5.72
N GLY A 650 -10.34 -10.22 4.85
CA GLY A 650 -10.27 -10.41 3.39
C GLY A 650 -11.55 -10.86 2.71
N SER A 651 -12.71 -10.95 3.39
CA SER A 651 -13.98 -11.40 2.79
C SER A 651 -14.61 -10.44 1.78
N GLY A 652 -14.19 -9.17 1.72
CA GLY A 652 -14.69 -8.17 0.78
C GLY A 652 -15.48 -7.01 1.40
N LYS A 653 -15.49 -6.87 2.74
CA LYS A 653 -16.21 -5.80 3.46
C LYS A 653 -15.82 -4.40 2.98
N SER A 654 -14.51 -4.08 2.99
CA SER A 654 -14.00 -2.78 2.56
C SER A 654 -14.21 -2.56 1.05
N THR A 655 -14.14 -3.63 0.25
CA THR A 655 -14.48 -3.59 -1.18
C THR A 655 -15.94 -3.17 -1.40
N LEU A 656 -16.87 -3.76 -0.65
CA LEU A 656 -18.29 -3.41 -0.74
C LEU A 656 -18.56 -1.97 -0.30
N ILE A 657 -18.04 -1.56 0.84
CA ILE A 657 -18.38 -0.26 1.46
C ILE A 657 -17.44 0.86 0.97
N ASN A 658 -16.12 0.73 1.15
CA ASN A 658 -15.16 1.83 0.94
C ASN A 658 -14.77 2.01 -0.54
N GLU A 659 -14.82 0.94 -1.35
CA GLU A 659 -14.38 0.96 -2.75
C GLU A 659 -15.56 0.93 -3.74
N THR A 660 -16.76 0.54 -3.31
CA THR A 660 -17.96 0.52 -4.15
C THR A 660 -19.02 1.52 -3.67
N LEU A 661 -19.66 1.30 -2.51
CA LEU A 661 -20.78 2.12 -2.03
C LEU A 661 -20.38 3.59 -1.76
N GLN A 662 -19.31 3.80 -0.99
CA GLN A 662 -18.85 5.15 -0.60
C GLN A 662 -18.47 6.02 -1.82
N PRO A 663 -17.72 5.54 -2.84
CA PRO A 663 -17.44 6.32 -4.04
C PRO A 663 -18.68 6.64 -4.86
N ILE A 664 -19.66 5.71 -5.00
CA ILE A 664 -20.93 5.97 -5.69
C ILE A 664 -21.64 7.16 -5.04
N LEU A 665 -21.84 7.10 -3.73
CA LEU A 665 -22.53 8.14 -2.98
C LEU A 665 -21.76 9.46 -2.96
N SER A 666 -20.42 9.41 -2.81
CA SER A 666 -19.56 10.60 -2.86
C SER A 666 -19.58 11.27 -4.23
N ARG A 667 -19.65 10.50 -5.30
CA ARG A 667 -19.80 11.03 -6.67
C ARG A 667 -21.14 11.73 -6.84
N HIS A 668 -22.22 11.14 -6.31
CA HIS A 668 -23.56 11.72 -6.37
C HIS A 668 -23.67 13.03 -5.57
N PHE A 669 -23.25 13.05 -4.29
CA PHE A 669 -23.44 14.20 -3.40
C PHE A 669 -22.37 15.29 -3.53
N TYR A 670 -21.09 14.88 -3.77
CA TYR A 670 -19.92 15.79 -3.71
C TYR A 670 -19.15 15.89 -5.02
N ARG A 671 -19.61 15.23 -6.10
CA ARG A 671 -18.91 15.18 -7.40
C ARG A 671 -17.46 14.69 -7.25
N SER A 672 -17.24 13.72 -6.38
CA SER A 672 -15.94 13.10 -6.19
C SER A 672 -15.43 12.47 -7.49
N LEU A 673 -14.12 12.58 -7.73
CA LEU A 673 -13.47 11.97 -8.90
C LEU A 673 -13.08 10.50 -8.67
N LYS A 674 -13.27 9.98 -7.45
CA LYS A 674 -12.98 8.58 -7.13
C LYS A 674 -14.02 7.71 -7.81
N GLU A 675 -13.56 6.82 -8.70
CA GLU A 675 -14.44 5.88 -9.37
C GLU A 675 -14.78 4.70 -8.45
N PRO A 676 -16.05 4.26 -8.41
CA PRO A 676 -16.45 3.05 -7.75
C PRO A 676 -15.97 1.81 -8.52
N LEU A 677 -15.80 0.71 -7.81
CA LEU A 677 -15.63 -0.59 -8.45
C LEU A 677 -16.93 -1.02 -9.17
N GLU A 678 -16.82 -2.04 -10.03
CA GLU A 678 -17.93 -2.49 -10.86
C GLU A 678 -19.16 -2.91 -10.07
N TYR A 679 -20.31 -2.41 -10.49
CA TYR A 679 -21.66 -2.72 -9.96
C TYR A 679 -22.71 -2.55 -11.06
N ASP A 680 -23.88 -3.15 -10.90
CA ASP A 680 -24.94 -3.07 -11.92
C ASP A 680 -25.81 -1.82 -11.73
N SER A 681 -26.37 -1.60 -10.54
CA SER A 681 -27.21 -0.42 -10.25
C SER A 681 -27.28 -0.12 -8.74
N ILE A 682 -27.79 1.07 -8.42
CA ILE A 682 -28.07 1.47 -7.04
C ILE A 682 -29.43 2.17 -6.99
N GLU A 683 -30.27 1.85 -5.98
CA GLU A 683 -31.60 2.39 -5.78
C GLU A 683 -31.73 3.00 -4.38
N GLY A 684 -32.61 4.00 -4.23
CA GLY A 684 -32.91 4.60 -2.91
C GLY A 684 -32.02 5.74 -2.48
N ILE A 685 -31.13 6.26 -3.34
CA ILE A 685 -30.22 7.40 -3.03
C ILE A 685 -31.00 8.66 -2.64
N GLU A 686 -32.17 8.89 -3.20
CA GLU A 686 -33.03 10.02 -2.93
C GLU A 686 -33.55 10.09 -1.47
N ASN A 687 -33.44 8.99 -0.74
CA ASN A 687 -33.83 8.94 0.67
C ASN A 687 -32.70 9.45 1.62
N ILE A 688 -31.53 9.73 1.08
CA ILE A 688 -30.35 10.23 1.77
C ILE A 688 -30.08 11.67 1.29
N ASP A 689 -29.67 12.56 2.15
CA ASP A 689 -29.31 13.95 1.80
C ASP A 689 -27.82 14.24 1.90
N LYS A 690 -27.09 13.42 2.64
CA LYS A 690 -25.66 13.61 2.88
C LYS A 690 -24.99 12.30 3.28
N ILE A 691 -23.74 12.11 2.83
CA ILE A 691 -22.85 11.07 3.33
C ILE A 691 -21.74 11.68 4.19
N VAL A 692 -21.35 11.01 5.26
CA VAL A 692 -20.22 11.35 6.11
C VAL A 692 -19.36 10.11 6.26
N ASP A 693 -18.15 10.19 5.71
CA ASP A 693 -17.14 9.14 5.83
C ASP A 693 -16.19 9.45 6.99
N VAL A 694 -16.08 8.54 7.94
CA VAL A 694 -15.26 8.66 9.14
C VAL A 694 -14.23 7.54 9.16
N ASP A 695 -13.14 7.77 8.45
CA ASP A 695 -12.01 6.85 8.33
C ASP A 695 -10.90 7.13 9.38
N GLN A 696 -9.94 6.22 9.48
CA GLN A 696 -8.80 6.32 10.40
C GLN A 696 -7.68 7.25 9.89
N SER A 697 -7.85 7.90 8.74
CA SER A 697 -6.82 8.80 8.20
C SER A 697 -6.53 9.97 9.14
N PRO A 698 -5.27 10.45 9.24
CA PRO A 698 -4.92 11.58 10.08
C PRO A 698 -5.74 12.83 9.77
N LEU A 699 -6.04 13.66 10.78
CA LEU A 699 -6.77 14.93 10.64
C LEU A 699 -6.05 15.94 9.72
N GLY A 700 -4.78 15.71 9.45
CA GLY A 700 -3.95 16.51 8.56
C GLY A 700 -2.51 16.01 8.54
N ARG A 701 -1.79 16.40 7.48
CA ARG A 701 -0.43 15.91 7.22
C ARG A 701 0.68 16.76 7.88
N THR A 702 0.32 17.85 8.54
CA THR A 702 1.28 18.78 9.13
C THR A 702 1.08 18.93 10.64
N PRO A 703 2.13 19.22 11.42
CA PRO A 703 2.03 19.48 12.86
C PRO A 703 1.12 20.67 13.23
N ARG A 704 0.70 21.48 12.24
CA ARG A 704 -0.23 22.61 12.43
C ARG A 704 -1.68 22.17 12.55
N SER A 705 -2.03 21.00 12.01
CA SER A 705 -3.36 20.42 12.18
C SER A 705 -3.48 19.88 13.59
N ASN A 706 -4.58 20.20 14.25
CA ASN A 706 -4.87 19.76 15.63
C ASN A 706 -6.40 19.68 15.85
N PRO A 707 -6.87 19.06 16.94
CA PRO A 707 -8.30 18.95 17.24
C PRO A 707 -9.05 20.28 17.22
N ALA A 708 -8.46 21.36 17.78
CA ALA A 708 -9.12 22.67 17.81
C ALA A 708 -9.30 23.29 16.42
N THR A 709 -8.34 23.12 15.52
CA THR A 709 -8.46 23.63 14.14
C THR A 709 -9.41 22.78 13.30
N TYR A 710 -9.41 21.48 13.46
CA TYR A 710 -10.26 20.57 12.69
C TYR A 710 -11.74 20.74 13.03
N THR A 711 -12.08 20.83 14.31
CA THR A 711 -13.47 21.06 14.78
C THR A 711 -13.96 22.48 14.55
N GLY A 712 -13.08 23.37 14.11
CA GLY A 712 -13.38 24.79 13.91
C GLY A 712 -13.54 25.61 15.20
N VAL A 713 -13.35 25.01 16.40
CA VAL A 713 -13.45 25.72 17.68
C VAL A 713 -12.35 26.77 17.84
N PHE A 714 -11.20 26.56 17.19
CA PHE A 714 -10.09 27.52 17.24
C PHE A 714 -10.45 28.89 16.63
N SER A 715 -11.35 28.92 15.64
CA SER A 715 -11.86 30.19 15.09
C SER A 715 -12.67 30.97 16.10
N ASP A 716 -13.51 30.30 16.90
CA ASP A 716 -14.30 30.95 17.97
C ASP A 716 -13.40 31.40 19.11
N ILE A 717 -12.38 30.62 19.49
CA ILE A 717 -11.36 31.01 20.49
C ILE A 717 -10.61 32.26 20.02
N ARG A 718 -10.16 32.33 18.76
CA ARG A 718 -9.51 33.54 18.23
C ARG A 718 -10.43 34.75 18.26
N SER A 719 -11.70 34.58 17.93
CA SER A 719 -12.72 35.67 18.01
C SER A 719 -12.91 36.15 19.43
N LEU A 720 -12.89 35.26 20.42
CA LEU A 720 -12.93 35.63 21.83
C LEU A 720 -11.71 36.50 22.22
N PHE A 721 -10.49 36.05 21.84
CA PHE A 721 -9.24 36.78 22.17
C PHE A 721 -9.17 38.15 21.51
N VAL A 722 -9.65 38.32 20.28
CA VAL A 722 -9.72 39.64 19.60
C VAL A 722 -10.64 40.61 20.34
N ASN A 723 -11.68 40.10 20.97
CA ASN A 723 -12.65 40.92 21.68
C ASN A 723 -12.19 41.36 23.07
N LEU A 724 -11.05 40.88 23.56
CA LEU A 724 -10.49 41.28 24.85
C LEU A 724 -10.00 42.75 24.84
N PRO A 725 -10.11 43.48 25.95
CA PRO A 725 -9.70 44.90 26.04
C PRO A 725 -8.27 45.14 25.57
N GLU A 726 -7.32 44.31 26.01
CA GLU A 726 -5.90 44.42 25.62
C GLU A 726 -5.68 44.25 24.10
N ALA A 727 -6.39 43.32 23.48
CA ALA A 727 -6.30 43.09 22.03
C ALA A 727 -6.89 44.25 21.24
N LYS A 728 -8.01 44.83 21.73
CA LYS A 728 -8.65 46.02 21.12
C LYS A 728 -7.77 47.26 21.23
N ILE A 729 -7.16 47.52 22.39
CA ILE A 729 -6.24 48.62 22.60
C ILE A 729 -5.05 48.55 21.63
N ARG A 730 -4.52 47.36 21.41
CA ARG A 730 -3.38 47.11 20.49
C ARG A 730 -3.79 46.97 19.01
N GLY A 731 -5.09 47.09 18.69
CA GLY A 731 -5.60 46.95 17.32
C GLY A 731 -5.40 45.57 16.71
N TYR A 732 -5.35 44.51 17.52
CA TYR A 732 -5.10 43.16 17.05
C TYR A 732 -6.31 42.57 16.31
N LYS A 733 -6.08 42.01 15.11
CA LYS A 733 -7.06 41.35 14.26
C LYS A 733 -7.02 39.80 14.47
N PRO A 734 -8.05 39.03 14.01
CA PRO A 734 -8.06 37.58 14.18
C PRO A 734 -6.83 36.85 13.65
N GLY A 735 -6.17 37.41 12.62
CA GLY A 735 -4.92 36.87 12.07
C GLY A 735 -3.76 36.90 13.07
N ARG A 736 -3.73 37.83 14.04
CA ARG A 736 -2.71 37.91 15.09
C ARG A 736 -2.68 36.67 15.97
N PHE A 737 -3.85 36.10 16.23
CA PHE A 737 -4.02 34.90 17.04
C PHE A 737 -3.99 33.59 16.23
N SER A 738 -3.55 33.63 14.96
CA SER A 738 -3.34 32.47 14.12
C SER A 738 -1.86 32.12 14.04
N PHE A 739 -1.52 30.86 14.35
CA PHE A 739 -0.16 30.35 14.17
C PHE A 739 0.18 30.04 12.70
N ASN A 740 -0.79 30.14 11.78
CA ASN A 740 -0.58 29.93 10.35
C ASN A 740 -0.23 31.22 9.59
N VAL A 741 -0.52 32.39 10.16
CA VAL A 741 -0.38 33.69 9.50
C VAL A 741 0.78 34.48 10.12
N LYS A 742 1.55 35.20 9.28
CA LYS A 742 2.61 36.11 9.75
C LYS A 742 2.06 37.19 10.65
N GLY A 743 2.86 37.65 11.61
CA GLY A 743 2.56 38.76 12.51
C GLY A 743 2.32 38.35 13.96
N GLY A 744 1.65 37.22 14.23
CA GLY A 744 1.45 36.70 15.59
C GLY A 744 2.17 35.41 15.91
N ARG A 745 2.57 34.66 14.89
CA ARG A 745 3.28 33.41 15.05
C ARG A 745 4.77 33.62 15.36
N CYS A 746 5.38 32.59 15.93
CA CYS A 746 6.84 32.54 16.02
C CYS A 746 7.42 32.33 14.61
N GLU A 747 8.25 33.25 14.12
CA GLU A 747 8.83 33.14 12.77
C GLU A 747 9.99 32.15 12.71
N ALA A 748 10.67 31.82 13.82
CA ALA A 748 11.75 30.83 13.86
C ALA A 748 11.26 29.40 13.52
N CYS A 749 10.05 29.05 13.98
CA CYS A 749 9.42 27.75 13.65
C CYS A 749 8.21 27.88 12.71
N ASN A 750 7.96 29.08 12.17
CA ASN A 750 6.81 29.37 11.33
C ASN A 750 5.45 28.95 11.94
N GLY A 751 5.33 29.01 13.29
CA GLY A 751 4.13 28.59 14.01
C GLY A 751 3.97 27.09 14.23
N ASN A 752 4.94 26.26 13.85
CA ASN A 752 4.89 24.80 14.09
C ASN A 752 5.04 24.45 15.58
N GLY A 753 5.79 25.27 16.34
CA GLY A 753 6.18 24.99 17.72
C GLY A 753 7.44 24.11 17.81
N TYR A 754 7.72 23.35 16.78
CA TYR A 754 8.82 22.37 16.67
C TYR A 754 9.63 22.63 15.41
N LYS A 755 10.91 22.22 15.41
CA LYS A 755 11.77 22.08 14.24
C LYS A 755 11.91 20.62 13.93
N THR A 756 11.69 20.23 12.69
CA THR A 756 11.95 18.86 12.24
C THR A 756 13.40 18.75 11.83
N ILE A 757 14.10 17.77 12.38
CA ILE A 757 15.45 17.37 11.97
C ILE A 757 15.26 16.13 11.10
N GLU A 758 15.50 16.28 9.79
CA GLU A 758 15.44 15.16 8.84
C GLU A 758 16.64 14.24 9.06
N MET A 759 16.36 12.95 9.23
CA MET A 759 17.39 11.91 9.44
C MET A 759 17.36 10.96 8.26
N ASN A 760 18.49 10.78 7.56
CA ASN A 760 18.58 10.05 6.29
C ASN A 760 18.10 8.58 6.33
N PHE A 761 18.16 7.90 7.47
CA PHE A 761 17.79 6.47 7.61
C PHE A 761 16.92 6.17 8.84
N LEU A 762 16.61 7.17 9.63
CA LEU A 762 15.77 7.07 10.82
C LEU A 762 14.54 7.98 10.67
N PRO A 763 13.47 7.76 11.44
CA PRO A 763 12.35 8.69 11.48
C PRO A 763 12.80 10.11 11.85
N ASP A 764 12.19 11.11 11.23
CA ASP A 764 12.46 12.52 11.53
C ASP A 764 12.22 12.83 12.99
N VAL A 765 13.14 13.57 13.61
CA VAL A 765 13.04 13.98 15.01
C VAL A 765 12.47 15.40 15.11
N MET A 766 11.43 15.57 15.92
CA MET A 766 10.83 16.87 16.20
C MET A 766 11.36 17.43 17.52
N VAL A 767 12.11 18.53 17.44
CA VAL A 767 12.68 19.23 18.60
C VAL A 767 11.90 20.50 18.89
N PRO A 768 11.54 20.81 20.16
CA PRO A 768 10.87 22.06 20.51
C PRO A 768 11.66 23.28 20.02
N CYS A 769 10.95 24.29 19.49
CA CYS A 769 11.59 25.50 19.00
C CYS A 769 12.23 26.26 20.14
N GLU A 770 13.51 26.58 20.08
CA GLU A 770 14.32 27.28 21.07
C GLU A 770 13.80 28.72 21.38
N VAL A 771 13.14 29.34 20.39
CA VAL A 771 12.65 30.72 20.51
C VAL A 771 11.30 30.80 21.23
N CYS A 772 10.36 29.92 20.86
CA CYS A 772 9.01 29.93 21.43
C CYS A 772 8.75 28.83 22.45
N HIS A 773 9.71 27.92 22.66
CA HIS A 773 9.60 26.77 23.58
C HIS A 773 8.29 25.97 23.38
N GLY A 774 7.94 25.67 22.14
CA GLY A 774 6.71 24.95 21.79
C GLY A 774 5.44 25.79 21.69
N LYS A 775 5.44 27.06 22.15
CA LYS A 775 4.24 27.90 22.26
C LYS A 775 3.67 28.43 20.95
N ARG A 776 4.35 28.27 19.82
CA ARG A 776 3.91 28.61 18.44
C ARG A 776 3.77 30.10 18.14
N TYR A 777 3.69 31.02 19.14
CA TYR A 777 3.45 32.44 19.01
C TYR A 777 4.66 33.28 19.44
N ASN A 778 4.68 34.52 19.00
CA ASN A 778 5.63 35.51 19.51
C ASN A 778 5.21 36.00 20.90
N ARG A 779 6.14 36.60 21.63
CA ARG A 779 5.96 37.08 23.01
C ARG A 779 4.77 38.04 23.15
N GLU A 780 4.64 39.02 22.24
CA GLU A 780 3.61 40.05 22.28
C GLU A 780 2.17 39.46 22.16
N THR A 781 1.96 38.43 21.34
CA THR A 781 0.67 37.77 21.22
C THR A 781 0.32 37.02 22.51
N LEU A 782 1.33 36.46 23.21
CA LEU A 782 1.15 35.70 24.46
C LEU A 782 0.81 36.60 25.68
N GLU A 783 1.02 37.92 25.57
CA GLU A 783 0.67 38.85 26.64
C GLU A 783 -0.85 39.00 26.78
N VAL A 784 -1.63 38.82 25.68
CA VAL A 784 -3.10 38.87 25.73
C VAL A 784 -3.64 37.65 26.44
N ARG A 785 -4.39 37.84 27.53
CA ARG A 785 -4.87 36.75 28.38
C ARG A 785 -6.37 36.81 28.63
N TYR A 786 -7.02 35.66 28.58
CA TYR A 786 -8.40 35.43 29.01
C TYR A 786 -8.40 34.58 30.28
N LYS A 787 -9.03 35.01 31.35
CA LYS A 787 -8.98 34.36 32.68
C LYS A 787 -7.53 33.95 33.08
N GLY A 788 -6.54 34.82 32.82
CA GLY A 788 -5.13 34.59 33.15
C GLY A 788 -4.36 33.68 32.21
N LYS A 789 -4.97 33.09 31.15
CA LYS A 789 -4.36 32.16 30.19
C LYS A 789 -4.16 32.82 28.84
N SER A 790 -2.97 32.65 28.24
CA SER A 790 -2.67 33.02 26.86
C SER A 790 -3.31 32.04 25.86
N ILE A 791 -3.35 32.39 24.58
CA ILE A 791 -3.86 31.52 23.55
C ILE A 791 -3.04 30.22 23.42
N ALA A 792 -1.73 30.25 23.68
CA ALA A 792 -0.89 29.05 23.72
C ALA A 792 -1.26 28.16 24.93
N ASP A 793 -1.50 28.74 26.10
CA ASP A 793 -1.93 27.97 27.28
C ASP A 793 -3.28 27.29 27.05
N VAL A 794 -4.19 27.93 26.29
CA VAL A 794 -5.48 27.32 25.88
C VAL A 794 -5.27 26.15 24.97
N LEU A 795 -4.34 26.23 24.02
CA LEU A 795 -4.03 25.07 23.15
C LEU A 795 -3.39 23.90 23.92
N GLU A 796 -2.68 24.16 25.02
CA GLU A 796 -2.08 23.15 25.90
C GLU A 796 -3.09 22.54 26.90
N MET A 797 -4.30 23.11 27.02
CA MET A 797 -5.35 22.53 27.87
C MET A 797 -5.83 21.21 27.28
N THR A 798 -6.09 20.25 28.17
CA THR A 798 -6.89 19.08 27.81
C THR A 798 -8.34 19.50 27.53
N VAL A 799 -9.05 18.70 26.74
CA VAL A 799 -10.48 18.95 26.44
C VAL A 799 -11.31 19.06 27.74
N ASN A 800 -11.05 18.22 28.75
CA ASN A 800 -11.72 18.33 30.05
C ASN A 800 -11.48 19.68 30.72
N GLN A 801 -10.24 20.15 30.76
CA GLN A 801 -9.91 21.47 31.32
C GLN A 801 -10.55 22.61 30.53
N ALA A 802 -10.59 22.45 29.20
CA ALA A 802 -11.18 23.49 28.33
C ALA A 802 -12.71 23.56 28.49
N VAL A 803 -13.41 22.44 28.75
CA VAL A 803 -14.85 22.44 29.07
C VAL A 803 -15.12 23.25 30.33
N GLU A 804 -14.36 23.06 31.39
CA GLU A 804 -14.47 23.85 32.61
C GLU A 804 -14.09 25.34 32.40
N PHE A 805 -13.02 25.59 31.66
CA PHE A 805 -12.52 26.94 31.38
C PHE A 805 -13.50 27.78 30.56
N PHE A 806 -14.17 27.19 29.58
CA PHE A 806 -15.12 27.87 28.68
C PHE A 806 -16.59 27.67 29.05
N GLU A 807 -16.93 27.26 30.28
CA GLU A 807 -18.30 26.98 30.73
C GLU A 807 -19.31 28.09 30.39
N ASN A 808 -18.84 29.38 30.45
CA ASN A 808 -19.63 30.57 30.22
C ASN A 808 -19.56 31.09 28.77
N VAL A 809 -19.01 30.32 27.84
CA VAL A 809 -18.91 30.64 26.38
C VAL A 809 -19.59 29.58 25.54
N PRO A 810 -20.92 29.69 25.32
CA PRO A 810 -21.74 28.61 24.75
C PRO A 810 -21.25 28.07 23.40
N ASP A 811 -20.80 28.95 22.51
CA ASP A 811 -20.36 28.54 21.16
C ASP A 811 -19.08 27.68 21.17
N ILE A 812 -18.15 28.05 22.06
CA ILE A 812 -16.92 27.27 22.26
C ILE A 812 -17.24 25.98 23.01
N LEU A 813 -17.99 26.10 24.12
CA LEU A 813 -18.37 24.96 24.97
C LEU A 813 -19.07 23.84 24.18
N ARG A 814 -20.03 24.20 23.33
CA ARG A 814 -20.76 23.20 22.50
C ARG A 814 -19.83 22.34 21.67
N LYS A 815 -18.84 22.94 21.00
CA LYS A 815 -17.88 22.20 20.14
C LYS A 815 -16.88 21.39 20.94
N ILE A 816 -16.39 21.91 22.07
CA ILE A 816 -15.46 21.19 22.94
C ILE A 816 -16.14 20.01 23.64
N LYS A 817 -17.41 20.20 24.05
CA LYS A 817 -18.19 19.16 24.71
C LYS A 817 -18.42 17.94 23.82
N THR A 818 -18.62 18.12 22.51
CA THR A 818 -18.74 16.98 21.59
C THR A 818 -17.45 16.16 21.52
N ILE A 819 -16.27 16.80 21.66
CA ILE A 819 -14.99 16.06 21.73
C ILE A 819 -14.90 15.29 23.06
N GLN A 820 -15.38 15.85 24.15
CA GLN A 820 -15.47 15.16 25.44
C GLN A 820 -16.44 13.97 25.39
N ASP A 821 -17.61 14.17 24.78
CA ASP A 821 -18.68 13.17 24.68
C ASP A 821 -18.27 11.91 23.90
N VAL A 822 -17.32 12.02 22.96
CA VAL A 822 -16.73 10.87 22.22
C VAL A 822 -15.57 10.22 23.00
N GLY A 823 -15.37 10.53 24.27
CA GLY A 823 -14.32 9.93 25.11
C GLY A 823 -12.93 10.55 24.98
N LEU A 824 -12.77 11.68 24.27
CA LEU A 824 -11.47 12.33 24.04
C LEU A 824 -11.18 13.48 25.04
N GLY A 825 -11.70 13.39 26.27
CA GLY A 825 -11.49 14.40 27.31
C GLY A 825 -10.01 14.61 27.70
N TYR A 826 -9.16 13.66 27.46
CA TYR A 826 -7.74 13.65 27.86
C TYR A 826 -6.79 14.28 26.84
N ILE A 827 -7.15 14.38 25.54
CA ILE A 827 -6.29 14.98 24.53
C ILE A 827 -6.19 16.51 24.71
N LYS A 828 -5.07 17.10 24.27
CA LYS A 828 -4.91 18.56 24.27
C LYS A 828 -5.58 19.18 23.05
N LEU A 829 -6.18 20.35 23.18
CA LEU A 829 -6.79 21.08 22.05
C LEU A 829 -5.80 21.35 20.91
N GLY A 830 -4.55 21.69 21.24
CA GLY A 830 -3.47 21.96 20.28
C GLY A 830 -2.57 20.77 19.97
N GLN A 831 -2.93 19.54 20.35
CA GLN A 831 -2.14 18.34 20.06
C GLN A 831 -1.95 18.17 18.55
N PRO A 832 -0.71 18.03 18.04
CA PRO A 832 -0.49 17.81 16.62
C PRO A 832 -1.23 16.57 16.10
N SER A 833 -1.87 16.67 14.95
CA SER A 833 -2.60 15.52 14.35
C SER A 833 -1.72 14.32 14.07
N THR A 834 -0.41 14.53 13.87
CA THR A 834 0.57 13.48 13.64
C THR A 834 0.87 12.62 14.88
N THR A 835 0.50 13.10 16.09
CA THR A 835 0.68 12.38 17.36
C THR A 835 -0.60 11.69 17.84
N LEU A 836 -1.72 11.89 17.14
CA LEU A 836 -2.97 11.20 17.43
C LEU A 836 -2.96 9.80 16.81
N SER A 837 -3.51 8.83 17.54
CA SER A 837 -3.78 7.51 16.97
C SER A 837 -4.87 7.56 15.90
N GLY A 838 -4.99 6.50 15.07
CA GLY A 838 -6.04 6.38 14.07
C GLY A 838 -7.43 6.51 14.67
N GLY A 839 -7.70 5.81 15.77
CA GLY A 839 -8.97 5.86 16.50
C GLY A 839 -9.27 7.22 17.14
N GLU A 840 -8.25 7.91 17.68
CA GLU A 840 -8.43 9.29 18.20
C GLU A 840 -8.78 10.26 17.08
N SER A 841 -8.09 10.17 15.94
CA SER A 841 -8.38 10.98 14.75
C SER A 841 -9.81 10.76 14.25
N GLN A 842 -10.26 9.51 14.19
CA GLN A 842 -11.60 9.12 13.79
C GLN A 842 -12.66 9.70 14.75
N ARG A 843 -12.45 9.60 16.06
CA ARG A 843 -13.35 10.17 17.05
C ARG A 843 -13.42 11.72 17.00
N VAL A 844 -12.31 12.42 16.69
CA VAL A 844 -12.35 13.88 16.46
C VAL A 844 -13.18 14.22 15.21
N LYS A 845 -13.09 13.43 14.13
CA LYS A 845 -13.95 13.57 12.94
C LYS A 845 -15.41 13.41 13.31
N LEU A 846 -15.74 12.36 14.05
CA LEU A 846 -17.09 12.08 14.54
C LEU A 846 -17.62 13.24 15.42
N ALA A 847 -16.83 13.74 16.38
CA ALA A 847 -17.18 14.89 17.21
C ALA A 847 -17.50 16.14 16.40
N THR A 848 -16.76 16.36 15.29
CA THR A 848 -17.00 17.49 14.39
C THR A 848 -18.37 17.38 13.73
N GLU A 849 -18.73 16.21 13.25
CA GLU A 849 -20.05 16.00 12.62
C GLU A 849 -21.20 16.10 13.65
N LEU A 850 -21.00 15.59 14.85
CA LEU A 850 -21.96 15.71 15.96
C LEU A 850 -22.23 17.16 16.36
N SER A 851 -21.27 18.06 16.21
CA SER A 851 -21.41 19.48 16.51
C SER A 851 -22.27 20.25 15.50
N LYS A 852 -22.52 19.68 14.31
CA LYS A 852 -23.33 20.27 13.22
C LYS A 852 -24.81 20.00 13.42
N LYS A 853 -25.66 20.82 12.79
CA LYS A 853 -27.09 20.55 12.73
C LYS A 853 -27.35 19.33 11.86
N ASP A 854 -28.21 18.47 12.33
CA ASP A 854 -28.55 17.19 11.76
C ASP A 854 -29.92 17.27 11.02
N THR A 855 -30.04 16.59 9.90
CA THR A 855 -31.27 16.54 9.09
C THR A 855 -32.10 15.27 9.32
N GLY A 856 -31.52 14.26 10.02
CA GLY A 856 -32.15 12.96 10.25
C GLY A 856 -32.17 12.05 9.02
N ARG A 857 -31.46 12.40 7.93
CA ARG A 857 -31.33 11.60 6.70
C ARG A 857 -29.89 11.44 6.25
N THR A 858 -28.94 11.67 7.16
CA THR A 858 -27.52 11.53 6.88
C THR A 858 -27.09 10.06 6.99
N LEU A 859 -26.28 9.60 6.04
CA LEU A 859 -25.62 8.30 6.08
C LEU A 859 -24.19 8.46 6.59
N TYR A 860 -23.88 7.84 7.73
CA TYR A 860 -22.52 7.77 8.29
C TYR A 860 -21.91 6.44 7.95
N ILE A 861 -20.67 6.45 7.47
CA ILE A 861 -19.83 5.25 7.25
C ILE A 861 -18.64 5.33 8.18
N LEU A 862 -18.45 4.31 9.01
CA LEU A 862 -17.32 4.19 9.93
C LEU A 862 -16.57 2.88 9.65
N ASP A 863 -15.25 2.98 9.52
CA ASP A 863 -14.38 1.83 9.28
C ASP A 863 -13.60 1.50 10.55
N GLU A 864 -13.89 0.34 11.14
CA GLU A 864 -13.29 -0.21 12.37
C GLU A 864 -13.14 0.84 13.51
N PRO A 865 -14.25 1.50 13.95
CA PRO A 865 -14.14 2.59 14.89
C PRO A 865 -13.72 2.19 16.31
N THR A 866 -13.68 0.90 16.64
CA THR A 866 -13.24 0.38 17.95
C THR A 866 -11.75 0.11 18.05
N THR A 867 -11.00 0.37 16.97
CA THR A 867 -9.55 0.20 16.92
C THR A 867 -8.85 0.96 18.05
N GLY A 868 -8.06 0.24 18.87
CA GLY A 868 -7.31 0.82 19.99
C GLY A 868 -8.15 1.28 21.17
N LEU A 869 -9.39 0.82 21.28
CA LEU A 869 -10.30 1.20 22.35
C LEU A 869 -10.42 0.11 23.43
N HIS A 870 -10.33 0.56 24.67
CA HIS A 870 -10.72 -0.25 25.80
C HIS A 870 -12.25 -0.44 25.85
N PHE A 871 -12.77 -1.48 26.49
CA PHE A 871 -14.22 -1.78 26.62
C PHE A 871 -15.06 -0.57 27.04
N GLU A 872 -14.60 0.21 28.03
CA GLU A 872 -15.30 1.42 28.48
C GLU A 872 -15.35 2.51 27.39
N ASP A 873 -14.28 2.67 26.59
CA ASP A 873 -14.27 3.61 25.48
C ASP A 873 -15.22 3.14 24.36
N ILE A 874 -15.33 1.82 24.12
CA ILE A 874 -16.30 1.23 23.18
C ILE A 874 -17.72 1.52 23.65
N ARG A 875 -18.02 1.35 24.94
CA ARG A 875 -19.34 1.68 25.49
C ARG A 875 -19.72 3.14 25.21
N ILE A 876 -18.81 4.07 25.49
CA ILE A 876 -19.01 5.51 25.23
C ILE A 876 -19.24 5.78 23.73
N LEU A 877 -18.45 5.16 22.85
CA LEU A 877 -18.61 5.28 21.40
C LEU A 877 -19.97 4.77 20.95
N MET A 878 -20.40 3.60 21.45
CA MET A 878 -21.71 3.03 21.10
C MET A 878 -22.86 3.90 21.56
N ASP A 879 -22.78 4.51 22.74
CA ASP A 879 -23.77 5.50 23.20
C ASP A 879 -23.93 6.68 22.25
N VAL A 880 -22.81 7.13 21.66
CA VAL A 880 -22.78 8.21 20.67
C VAL A 880 -23.42 7.77 19.36
N LEU A 881 -23.08 6.58 18.84
CA LEU A 881 -23.62 6.04 17.60
C LEU A 881 -25.14 5.79 17.72
N GLN A 882 -25.57 5.25 18.86
CA GLN A 882 -27.00 5.05 19.14
C GLN A 882 -27.78 6.38 19.11
N LYS A 883 -27.26 7.46 19.72
CA LYS A 883 -27.85 8.79 19.69
C LYS A 883 -27.94 9.35 18.27
N LEU A 884 -26.99 9.06 17.37
CA LEU A 884 -27.05 9.45 15.97
C LEU A 884 -28.20 8.75 15.24
N VAL A 885 -28.36 7.46 15.47
CA VAL A 885 -29.45 6.68 14.86
C VAL A 885 -30.81 7.10 15.43
N ASP A 886 -30.91 7.39 16.73
CA ASP A 886 -32.15 7.87 17.37
C ASP A 886 -32.67 9.19 16.78
N ARG A 887 -31.77 10.00 16.18
CA ARG A 887 -32.12 11.21 15.43
C ARG A 887 -32.64 10.94 14.02
N GLY A 888 -32.75 9.67 13.60
CA GLY A 888 -33.25 9.26 12.29
C GLY A 888 -32.17 8.96 11.25
N ASN A 889 -30.89 9.17 11.57
CA ASN A 889 -29.78 8.90 10.66
C ASN A 889 -29.54 7.41 10.46
N THR A 890 -28.83 7.07 9.40
CA THR A 890 -28.32 5.72 9.15
C THR A 890 -26.82 5.67 9.46
N VAL A 891 -26.41 4.66 10.18
CA VAL A 891 -25.00 4.47 10.52
C VAL A 891 -24.58 3.08 10.03
N ILE A 892 -23.63 3.02 9.10
CA ILE A 892 -22.97 1.80 8.64
C ILE A 892 -21.60 1.71 9.31
N VAL A 893 -21.34 0.59 9.98
CA VAL A 893 -20.06 0.33 10.66
C VAL A 893 -19.47 -0.95 10.10
N ILE A 894 -18.25 -0.91 9.60
CA ILE A 894 -17.45 -2.10 9.31
C ILE A 894 -16.78 -2.52 10.61
N GLU A 895 -17.07 -3.72 11.13
CA GLU A 895 -16.56 -4.14 12.44
C GLU A 895 -16.41 -5.65 12.61
N HIS A 896 -15.47 -6.00 13.50
CA HIS A 896 -15.21 -7.36 13.94
C HIS A 896 -15.49 -7.56 15.44
N ASN A 897 -15.57 -6.47 16.21
CA ASN A 897 -15.79 -6.48 17.64
C ASN A 897 -17.21 -6.97 17.97
N LEU A 898 -17.32 -8.06 18.73
CA LEU A 898 -18.59 -8.67 19.10
C LEU A 898 -19.48 -7.74 19.94
N ASP A 899 -18.90 -6.87 20.75
CA ASP A 899 -19.63 -5.89 21.54
C ASP A 899 -20.38 -4.86 20.67
N VAL A 900 -19.82 -4.52 19.53
CA VAL A 900 -20.50 -3.66 18.54
C VAL A 900 -21.51 -4.45 17.74
N ILE A 901 -21.14 -5.66 17.29
CA ILE A 901 -22.01 -6.52 16.47
C ILE A 901 -23.30 -6.85 17.21
N LYS A 902 -23.24 -7.18 18.52
CA LYS A 902 -24.43 -7.48 19.33
C LYS A 902 -25.37 -6.28 19.52
N MET A 903 -24.88 -5.04 19.37
CA MET A 903 -25.65 -3.81 19.49
C MET A 903 -26.32 -3.37 18.19
N ALA A 904 -26.04 -4.00 17.06
CA ALA A 904 -26.58 -3.64 15.75
C ALA A 904 -28.08 -3.82 15.64
N ASP A 905 -28.76 -2.97 14.86
CA ASP A 905 -30.15 -3.19 14.45
C ASP A 905 -30.23 -4.14 13.24
N HIS A 906 -29.17 -4.13 12.41
CA HIS A 906 -29.06 -4.96 11.22
C HIS A 906 -27.61 -5.34 10.97
N ILE A 907 -27.37 -6.60 10.64
CA ILE A 907 -26.04 -7.13 10.33
C ILE A 907 -26.02 -7.57 8.88
N ILE A 908 -24.92 -7.33 8.20
CA ILE A 908 -24.57 -7.87 6.87
C ILE A 908 -23.25 -8.61 7.04
N ASP A 909 -23.30 -9.94 6.97
CA ASP A 909 -22.12 -10.79 7.13
C ASP A 909 -21.60 -11.28 5.77
N ILE A 910 -20.35 -10.95 5.44
CA ILE A 910 -19.68 -11.25 4.18
C ILE A 910 -18.65 -12.34 4.39
N GLY A 911 -18.69 -13.37 3.58
CA GLY A 911 -17.81 -14.54 3.71
C GLY A 911 -17.97 -15.52 2.53
N PRO A 912 -17.91 -16.85 2.82
CA PRO A 912 -17.57 -17.45 4.13
C PRO A 912 -16.10 -17.29 4.51
N GLU A 913 -15.18 -17.30 3.55
CA GLU A 913 -13.72 -17.19 3.72
C GLU A 913 -13.20 -15.85 3.20
N GLY A 914 -11.88 -15.64 3.31
CA GLY A 914 -11.17 -14.55 2.66
C GLY A 914 -10.83 -14.81 1.19
N GLY A 915 -10.40 -13.78 0.47
CA GLY A 915 -9.93 -13.88 -0.92
C GLY A 915 -10.96 -14.44 -1.89
N ARG A 916 -10.53 -15.32 -2.80
CA ARG A 916 -11.41 -15.90 -3.85
C ARG A 916 -12.52 -16.79 -3.32
N ALA A 917 -12.35 -17.38 -2.14
CA ALA A 917 -13.37 -18.21 -1.50
C ALA A 917 -14.44 -17.36 -0.75
N GLY A 918 -14.22 -16.06 -0.62
CA GLY A 918 -15.15 -15.09 -0.02
C GLY A 918 -16.06 -14.40 -1.03
N GLY A 919 -16.50 -13.18 -0.66
CA GLY A 919 -17.20 -12.27 -1.57
C GLY A 919 -18.69 -12.56 -1.77
N ILE A 920 -19.32 -13.31 -0.87
CA ILE A 920 -20.77 -13.53 -0.86
C ILE A 920 -21.39 -13.06 0.46
N VAL A 921 -22.68 -12.76 0.44
CA VAL A 921 -23.44 -12.45 1.66
C VAL A 921 -23.85 -13.76 2.31
N CYS A 922 -23.28 -14.07 3.49
CA CYS A 922 -23.55 -15.31 4.23
C CYS A 922 -24.81 -15.23 5.10
N ALA A 923 -25.07 -14.05 5.67
CA ALA A 923 -26.25 -13.81 6.49
C ALA A 923 -26.59 -12.33 6.55
N THR A 924 -27.87 -11.99 6.63
CA THR A 924 -28.40 -10.65 6.88
C THR A 924 -29.54 -10.69 7.88
N GLY A 925 -29.74 -9.62 8.62
CA GLY A 925 -30.84 -9.49 9.56
C GLY A 925 -30.43 -8.98 10.93
N THR A 926 -31.27 -9.17 11.95
CA THR A 926 -30.93 -8.81 13.32
C THR A 926 -29.85 -9.75 13.89
N PRO A 927 -29.11 -9.34 14.93
CA PRO A 927 -28.13 -10.22 15.58
C PRO A 927 -28.70 -11.61 15.94
N GLU A 928 -29.93 -11.66 16.44
CA GLU A 928 -30.61 -12.90 16.83
C GLU A 928 -30.95 -13.81 15.62
N GLN A 929 -31.15 -13.21 14.44
CA GLN A 929 -31.37 -13.96 13.19
C GLN A 929 -30.05 -14.48 12.62
N VAL A 930 -29.02 -13.63 12.58
CA VAL A 930 -27.68 -13.99 12.08
C VAL A 930 -27.05 -15.09 12.94
N ALA A 931 -27.23 -15.07 14.27
CA ALA A 931 -26.73 -16.10 15.18
C ALA A 931 -27.28 -17.52 14.90
N LYS A 932 -28.35 -17.64 14.10
CA LYS A 932 -28.91 -18.93 13.66
C LYS A 932 -28.32 -19.43 12.33
N SER A 933 -27.53 -18.61 11.64
CA SER A 933 -26.93 -19.01 10.37
C SER A 933 -25.94 -20.16 10.56
N LYS A 934 -25.94 -21.08 9.58
CA LYS A 934 -24.97 -22.20 9.53
C LYS A 934 -23.75 -21.90 8.64
N THR A 935 -23.84 -20.88 7.79
CA THR A 935 -22.82 -20.51 6.81
C THR A 935 -21.90 -19.39 7.29
N SER A 936 -22.31 -18.66 8.34
CA SER A 936 -21.60 -17.54 8.91
C SER A 936 -20.66 -17.98 10.03
N PHE A 937 -19.37 -17.67 9.93
CA PHE A 937 -18.45 -17.87 11.06
C PHE A 937 -18.74 -16.91 12.22
N THR A 938 -19.17 -15.69 11.91
CA THR A 938 -19.59 -14.70 12.92
C THR A 938 -20.73 -15.23 13.79
N ALA A 939 -21.66 -15.99 13.20
CA ALA A 939 -22.83 -16.55 13.90
C ALA A 939 -22.45 -17.40 15.12
N LYS A 940 -21.37 -18.19 15.02
CA LYS A 940 -20.91 -19.05 16.13
C LYS A 940 -20.55 -18.22 17.36
N PHE A 941 -19.70 -17.20 17.19
CA PHE A 941 -19.23 -16.35 18.29
C PHE A 941 -20.34 -15.43 18.80
N LEU A 942 -21.17 -14.90 17.90
CA LEU A 942 -22.30 -14.05 18.24
C LEU A 942 -23.34 -14.78 19.10
N LYS A 943 -23.59 -16.06 18.81
CA LYS A 943 -24.50 -16.88 19.59
C LYS A 943 -24.02 -17.05 21.05
N GLU A 944 -22.73 -17.22 21.25
CA GLU A 944 -22.15 -17.33 22.59
C GLU A 944 -22.29 -16.01 23.35
N GLU A 945 -22.04 -14.87 22.65
CA GLU A 945 -22.11 -13.54 23.26
C GLU A 945 -23.54 -13.10 23.59
N LEU A 946 -24.53 -13.45 22.75
CA LEU A 946 -25.96 -13.15 23.02
C LEU A 946 -26.54 -13.99 24.18
N ASN A 947 -25.95 -15.14 24.52
CA ASN A 947 -26.38 -16.01 25.60
C ASN A 947 -25.71 -15.67 26.95
N ARG A 948 -24.70 -14.83 26.94
CA ARG A 948 -24.07 -14.28 28.16
C ARG A 948 -24.90 -13.14 28.74
#